data_44892b1f0bae894b5d7a01da296780a8
#
_entry.id   44892b1f0bae894b5d7a01da296780a8
#
_cell.length_a   1.000
_cell.length_b   1.000
_cell.length_c   1.000
_cell.angle_alpha   90.00
_cell.angle_beta   90.00
_cell.angle_gamma   90.00
#
_symmetry.space_group_name_H-M   'P 1'
#
loop_
_entity.id
_entity.type
_entity.pdbx_description
1 polymer ?
#
loop_
_entity_poly.entity_id
_entity_poly.type
_entity_poly.pdbx_seq_one_letter_code
_entity_poly.pdbx_strand_id
1 'polypeptide(L)'
;MKREANSRQRSAVSGQLPSLWSADAHVRRRFVLGCWLASVLSCSALDASQLPPPSSAPIDFARDIQPILESACLRCHRAVNPKGRFRLDSRAAALRGSEDRVVILPGRSAESRLIHLVARVDPEKQMPPPGKGEPLTAEQIGKLRAWIDQGVKWDAAATSRQPKIEFSVAPTIRFVSVSGNEAKFREHTGLRPGVSGGAANFSYEQQLDVDTRFSLSGRALPRDEDYAVKLSLDRRDVGFVRAEFEQWRRYYDDTGGTYAPFATPSFRLGRELFMDGGRAAFDVGLTLPDWPRVTLGYEFQFRDGAQSTLHWGDSTQGGVVKNIYPALRFVDEQTHILKLDLEHDWRGTRIEDSARVEFYDLSTRKEQASPGSAFGGTTTPSSFVLVREQASHWQGQNALGLERQLTDWLFGSAGHLYSRMQGDAGFQMNTVTAAGGGAFGEQWFANQILLDRESHLFSAAALAGPWANLSFSAAVQSEWTRQTGLGDENLQVGNPAIPFLFPTPITLNSQLDTHTLTEQFGLRCTGLPHTVVFAEGRFQQEGRGTFEQQVGGAEAFLRRTDADADLRELRAGFHTSPWVGATVSASYKHRETRTDYANLEYVIVPGGHPYPGFLRQRASHGDEVDARLSWRAANWWKMQFGYRLTATDYVTATDALPGFTPGGAVASANHDAHTWSMGHTLTPFRRWTLNASASYTDSRATSAQNGVASVVPWRGGIVSAQGGATFAWTPDTDLRLSHAWSRADYAQNNFVGGLPAGLEYDQHSLQAGLTTRLKRGATMNLQYGFHRYTEPTGGSAYDYTAHSLLGTLSLKWPEKP
;
A
#
# COMPACT_ATOMS: atom_id res chain seq x y z
N MET A 1 -0.67 4.06 18.92
CA MET A 1 -1.27 4.63 17.70
C MET A 1 -0.41 4.23 16.52
N LYS A 2 -0.78 3.17 15.81
CA LYS A 2 -0.15 2.84 14.55
C LYS A 2 -0.54 3.95 13.57
N ARG A 3 0.32 4.93 13.30
CA ARG A 3 0.41 5.40 11.93
C ARG A 3 0.93 4.19 11.16
N GLU A 4 0.08 3.58 10.39
CA GLU A 4 0.53 2.82 9.27
C GLU A 4 1.51 3.71 8.50
N ALA A 5 2.79 3.54 8.77
CA ALA A 5 3.75 3.78 7.76
C ALA A 5 3.34 2.77 6.67
N ASN A 6 2.57 3.22 5.68
CA ASN A 6 2.57 2.61 4.38
C ASN A 6 4.02 2.64 3.89
N SER A 7 4.85 1.78 4.45
CA SER A 7 5.95 1.24 3.70
C SER A 7 5.24 0.45 2.60
N ARG A 8 5.00 1.11 1.49
CA ARG A 8 4.86 0.43 0.21
C ARG A 8 6.23 -0.23 -0.05
N GLN A 9 6.52 -1.29 0.68
CA GLN A 9 7.21 -2.39 0.06
C GLN A 9 6.27 -2.81 -1.07
N ARG A 10 6.52 -2.28 -2.24
CA ARG A 10 6.18 -2.99 -3.45
C ARG A 10 7.18 -4.15 -3.50
N SER A 11 6.95 -5.18 -2.67
CA SER A 11 7.40 -6.51 -2.99
C SER A 11 7.01 -6.76 -4.44
N ALA A 12 7.88 -7.45 -5.13
CA ALA A 12 7.69 -7.97 -6.46
C ALA A 12 6.22 -8.29 -6.72
N VAL A 13 5.72 -7.79 -7.83
CA VAL A 13 4.38 -8.01 -8.34
C VAL A 13 4.09 -9.50 -8.32
N SER A 14 3.56 -10.01 -7.19
CA SER A 14 2.63 -11.10 -7.30
C SER A 14 1.44 -10.47 -8.00
N GLY A 15 1.18 -10.89 -9.25
CA GLY A 15 0.07 -10.39 -10.04
C GLY A 15 -1.25 -10.66 -9.31
N GLN A 16 -1.59 -9.80 -8.39
CA GLN A 16 -2.96 -9.67 -7.97
C GLN A 16 -3.64 -8.93 -9.10
N LEU A 17 -4.40 -9.66 -9.87
CA LEU A 17 -5.46 -9.08 -10.69
C LEU A 17 -6.17 -8.03 -9.83
N PRO A 18 -6.33 -6.79 -10.33
CA PRO A 18 -7.08 -5.79 -9.61
C PRO A 18 -8.41 -6.41 -9.23
N SER A 19 -8.79 -6.29 -7.97
CA SER A 19 -10.10 -6.72 -7.52
C SER A 19 -11.13 -5.99 -8.38
N LEU A 20 -11.82 -6.71 -9.27
CA LEU A 20 -12.79 -6.21 -10.27
C LEU A 20 -14.04 -5.55 -9.65
N TRP A 21 -13.95 -5.08 -8.40
CA TRP A 21 -15.12 -4.67 -7.62
C TRP A 21 -15.22 -3.17 -7.33
N SER A 22 -14.48 -2.30 -8.01
CA SER A 22 -14.64 -0.85 -7.86
C SER A 22 -15.25 -0.17 -9.10
N ALA A 23 -16.35 -0.68 -9.61
CA ALA A 23 -17.11 0.04 -10.63
C ALA A 23 -18.50 0.35 -10.10
N ASP A 24 -18.66 1.52 -9.48
CA ASP A 24 -19.96 2.18 -9.34
C ASP A 24 -20.38 2.73 -10.70
N ALA A 25 -21.17 1.95 -11.43
CA ALA A 25 -21.85 2.41 -12.63
C ALA A 25 -23.36 2.51 -12.36
N HIS A 26 -23.82 3.69 -12.02
CA HIS A 26 -25.23 4.03 -12.11
C HIS A 26 -25.65 4.10 -13.60
N VAL A 27 -26.28 3.06 -14.11
CA VAL A 27 -27.09 3.15 -15.33
C VAL A 27 -28.48 2.62 -15.05
N ARG A 28 -29.40 3.53 -14.81
CA ARG A 28 -30.84 3.24 -14.90
C ARG A 28 -31.23 3.29 -16.38
N ARG A 29 -31.62 2.16 -16.98
CA ARG A 29 -32.46 2.13 -18.17
C ARG A 29 -33.67 1.22 -17.92
N ARG A 30 -34.86 1.84 -18.01
CA ARG A 30 -36.13 1.14 -18.08
C ARG A 30 -36.27 0.55 -19.49
N PHE A 31 -36.49 -0.76 -19.60
CA PHE A 31 -37.00 -1.39 -20.81
C PHE A 31 -38.50 -1.50 -20.68
N VAL A 32 -39.20 -0.96 -21.69
CA VAL A 32 -40.59 -1.31 -21.99
C VAL A 32 -40.57 -2.15 -23.26
N LEU A 33 -41.11 -3.36 -23.15
CA LEU A 33 -41.40 -4.27 -24.27
C LEU A 33 -42.70 -3.82 -24.95
N GLY A 34 -42.70 -3.70 -26.27
CA GLY A 34 -43.95 -3.44 -27.01
C GLY A 34 -43.79 -3.58 -28.52
N CYS A 35 -44.22 -4.72 -29.04
CA CYS A 35 -44.77 -5.09 -30.35
C CYS A 35 -44.56 -4.22 -31.60
N TRP A 36 -44.04 -4.95 -32.63
CA TRP A 36 -44.29 -4.89 -34.06
C TRP A 36 -45.41 -4.02 -34.58
N LEU A 37 -45.14 -3.16 -35.58
CA LEU A 37 -45.70 -3.21 -36.92
C LEU A 37 -45.03 -2.19 -37.85
N ALA A 38 -44.80 -2.61 -39.06
CA ALA A 38 -44.22 -1.86 -40.14
C ALA A 38 -45.01 -0.61 -40.48
N SER A 39 -44.33 0.51 -40.74
CA SER A 39 -44.85 1.57 -41.64
C SER A 39 -43.70 2.50 -42.08
N VAL A 40 -43.40 2.42 -43.36
CA VAL A 40 -43.06 3.51 -44.31
C VAL A 40 -42.10 4.62 -43.84
N LEU A 41 -40.98 4.68 -44.54
CA LEU A 41 -40.10 5.84 -44.64
C LEU A 41 -40.92 7.12 -44.87
N SER A 42 -40.87 7.98 -43.86
CA SER A 42 -41.05 9.43 -44.06
C SER A 42 -39.82 10.09 -43.48
N CYS A 43 -38.89 10.49 -44.35
CA CYS A 43 -37.80 11.38 -44.04
C CYS A 43 -38.43 12.74 -43.74
N SER A 44 -38.79 13.00 -42.47
CA SER A 44 -39.20 14.34 -42.02
C SER A 44 -37.93 15.20 -41.96
N ALA A 45 -37.72 16.03 -42.99
CA ALA A 45 -36.84 17.19 -42.88
C ALA A 45 -37.31 18.01 -41.68
N LEU A 46 -36.49 18.05 -40.63
CA LEU A 46 -36.75 18.92 -39.48
C LEU A 46 -36.83 20.37 -39.98
N ASP A 47 -37.93 20.99 -39.65
CA ASP A 47 -38.26 22.33 -40.10
C ASP A 47 -37.24 23.34 -39.58
N ALA A 48 -36.38 23.84 -40.46
CA ALA A 48 -35.35 24.84 -40.17
C ALA A 48 -35.92 26.17 -39.69
N SER A 49 -37.25 26.35 -39.81
CA SER A 49 -37.96 27.59 -39.36
C SER A 49 -38.00 27.73 -37.84
N GLN A 50 -37.77 26.71 -37.06
CA GLN A 50 -37.77 26.73 -35.60
C GLN A 50 -36.42 27.17 -34.97
N LEU A 51 -35.37 27.30 -35.76
CA LEU A 51 -34.03 27.65 -35.24
C LEU A 51 -33.82 29.18 -35.31
N PRO A 52 -33.24 29.82 -34.26
CA PRO A 52 -32.86 31.23 -34.31
C PRO A 52 -31.91 31.46 -35.53
N PRO A 53 -32.07 32.58 -36.26
CA PRO A 53 -31.24 32.84 -37.44
C PRO A 53 -29.76 32.94 -37.05
N PRO A 54 -28.84 32.52 -37.95
CA PRO A 54 -27.40 32.70 -37.67
C PRO A 54 -27.06 34.21 -37.65
N SER A 55 -26.12 34.60 -36.77
CA SER A 55 -25.59 35.96 -36.71
C SER A 55 -24.99 36.36 -38.07
N SER A 56 -25.34 37.55 -38.56
CA SER A 56 -24.82 38.10 -39.80
C SER A 56 -23.39 38.64 -39.68
N ALA A 57 -22.90 38.82 -38.46
CA ALA A 57 -21.57 39.34 -38.18
C ALA A 57 -20.48 38.22 -38.34
N PRO A 58 -19.25 38.58 -38.75
CA PRO A 58 -18.13 37.69 -38.66
C PRO A 58 -17.91 37.29 -37.19
N ILE A 59 -17.78 35.97 -36.93
CA ILE A 59 -17.61 35.43 -35.61
C ILE A 59 -16.14 35.32 -35.27
N ASP A 60 -15.76 35.94 -34.15
CA ASP A 60 -14.48 35.74 -33.47
C ASP A 60 -14.66 34.69 -32.38
N PHE A 61 -13.86 33.61 -32.44
CA PHE A 61 -14.04 32.49 -31.51
C PHE A 61 -13.82 32.93 -30.04
N ALA A 62 -12.76 33.65 -29.77
CA ALA A 62 -12.41 34.04 -28.40
C ALA A 62 -13.39 35.01 -27.78
N ARG A 63 -13.91 35.95 -28.59
CA ARG A 63 -14.84 36.96 -28.10
C ARG A 63 -16.31 36.47 -28.07
N ASP A 64 -16.74 35.70 -29.07
CA ASP A 64 -18.17 35.41 -29.30
C ASP A 64 -18.58 34.00 -28.92
N ILE A 65 -17.69 33.02 -29.03
CA ILE A 65 -18.00 31.59 -28.86
C ILE A 65 -17.41 31.02 -27.56
N GLN A 66 -16.17 31.29 -27.28
CA GLN A 66 -15.47 30.76 -26.09
C GLN A 66 -16.24 31.08 -24.78
N PRO A 67 -16.73 32.27 -24.52
CA PRO A 67 -17.52 32.57 -23.31
C PRO A 67 -18.83 31.77 -23.23
N ILE A 68 -19.46 31.47 -24.36
CA ILE A 68 -20.67 30.62 -24.42
C ILE A 68 -20.32 29.19 -24.06
N LEU A 69 -19.24 28.63 -24.64
CA LEU A 69 -18.79 27.28 -24.32
C LEU A 69 -18.35 27.15 -22.85
N GLU A 70 -17.61 28.11 -22.33
CA GLU A 70 -17.15 28.12 -20.93
C GLU A 70 -18.30 28.19 -19.92
N SER A 71 -19.29 29.01 -20.15
CA SER A 71 -20.40 29.19 -19.21
C SER A 71 -21.44 28.08 -19.25
N ALA A 72 -21.75 27.54 -20.46
CA ALA A 72 -22.87 26.62 -20.65
C ALA A 72 -22.47 25.18 -20.94
N CYS A 73 -21.28 24.92 -21.49
CA CYS A 73 -20.94 23.61 -22.07
C CYS A 73 -19.76 22.90 -21.37
N LEU A 74 -18.65 23.63 -21.08
CA LEU A 74 -17.42 23.04 -20.63
C LEU A 74 -17.47 22.48 -19.21
N ARG A 75 -18.48 22.80 -18.43
CA ARG A 75 -18.70 22.16 -17.12
C ARG A 75 -18.90 20.65 -17.23
N CYS A 76 -19.50 20.18 -18.35
CA CYS A 76 -19.84 18.78 -18.58
C CYS A 76 -19.09 18.14 -19.78
N HIS A 77 -18.55 18.96 -20.70
CA HIS A 77 -17.97 18.52 -21.96
C HIS A 77 -16.48 18.89 -22.07
N ARG A 78 -15.71 18.59 -21.00
CA ARG A 78 -14.23 18.71 -20.93
C ARG A 78 -13.56 17.32 -21.01
N ALA A 79 -12.22 17.32 -21.10
CA ALA A 79 -11.40 16.10 -21.12
C ALA A 79 -11.59 15.19 -19.91
N VAL A 80 -11.91 15.75 -18.73
CA VAL A 80 -12.10 14.98 -17.50
C VAL A 80 -13.57 14.54 -17.43
N ASN A 81 -13.83 13.26 -17.68
CA ASN A 81 -15.15 12.60 -17.59
C ASN A 81 -16.25 13.29 -18.43
N PRO A 82 -16.08 13.38 -19.77
CA PRO A 82 -17.03 14.08 -20.63
C PRO A 82 -18.37 13.34 -20.70
N LYS A 83 -19.46 14.05 -20.42
CA LYS A 83 -20.81 13.47 -20.53
C LYS A 83 -21.13 13.15 -21.98
N GLY A 84 -21.57 11.89 -22.24
CA GLY A 84 -21.82 11.40 -23.59
C GLY A 84 -20.55 11.28 -24.45
N ARG A 85 -19.36 11.20 -23.81
CA ARG A 85 -18.04 11.16 -24.46
C ARG A 85 -17.82 12.29 -25.51
N PHE A 86 -18.63 13.36 -25.45
CA PHE A 86 -18.52 14.53 -26.30
C PHE A 86 -17.75 15.64 -25.61
N ARG A 87 -16.77 16.20 -26.31
CA ARG A 87 -15.90 17.25 -25.77
C ARG A 87 -16.00 18.52 -26.61
N LEU A 88 -16.01 19.66 -25.94
CA LEU A 88 -16.01 21.00 -26.52
C LEU A 88 -14.83 21.87 -26.05
N ASP A 89 -13.77 21.24 -25.59
CA ASP A 89 -12.58 21.91 -25.07
C ASP A 89 -11.44 22.03 -26.07
N SER A 90 -11.58 21.43 -27.24
CA SER A 90 -10.69 21.63 -28.38
C SER A 90 -11.41 21.42 -29.70
N ARG A 91 -10.94 22.05 -30.79
CA ARG A 91 -11.52 21.91 -32.14
C ARG A 91 -11.53 20.45 -32.60
N ALA A 92 -10.41 19.75 -32.44
CA ALA A 92 -10.29 18.36 -32.85
C ALA A 92 -11.30 17.46 -32.11
N ALA A 93 -11.47 17.66 -30.78
CA ALA A 93 -12.43 16.91 -29.98
C ALA A 93 -13.88 17.25 -30.31
N ALA A 94 -14.21 18.53 -30.56
CA ALA A 94 -15.54 18.98 -30.94
C ALA A 94 -15.98 18.43 -32.31
N LEU A 95 -15.07 18.34 -33.27
CA LEU A 95 -15.32 17.78 -34.60
C LEU A 95 -15.35 16.25 -34.63
N ARG A 96 -14.69 15.57 -33.68
CA ARG A 96 -14.77 14.10 -33.52
C ARG A 96 -16.21 13.65 -33.20
N GLY A 97 -16.96 14.48 -32.49
CA GLY A 97 -18.33 14.14 -32.10
C GLY A 97 -18.45 13.36 -30.79
N SER A 98 -19.55 12.67 -30.62
CA SER A 98 -19.79 11.70 -29.53
C SER A 98 -19.45 10.28 -29.98
N GLU A 99 -19.53 9.31 -29.06
CA GLU A 99 -19.22 7.90 -29.32
C GLU A 99 -19.87 7.32 -30.61
N ASP A 100 -21.10 7.73 -30.94
CA ASP A 100 -21.87 7.14 -32.02
C ASP A 100 -22.17 8.12 -33.17
N ARG A 101 -21.86 9.42 -33.04
CA ARG A 101 -22.39 10.43 -34.00
C ARG A 101 -21.56 11.69 -34.09
N VAL A 102 -21.48 12.24 -35.30
CA VAL A 102 -21.02 13.61 -35.53
C VAL A 102 -22.02 14.59 -34.93
N VAL A 103 -21.57 15.49 -34.09
CA VAL A 103 -22.40 16.46 -33.33
C VAL A 103 -22.37 17.85 -33.97
N ILE A 104 -21.24 18.21 -34.60
CA ILE A 104 -21.03 19.48 -35.31
C ILE A 104 -20.65 19.18 -36.75
N LEU A 105 -21.42 19.73 -37.68
CA LEU A 105 -21.19 19.65 -39.12
C LEU A 105 -20.71 21.01 -39.64
N PRO A 106 -19.38 21.19 -39.85
CA PRO A 106 -18.85 22.47 -40.34
C PRO A 106 -19.54 22.92 -41.64
N GLY A 107 -19.94 24.18 -41.72
CA GLY A 107 -20.67 24.75 -42.83
C GLY A 107 -22.15 24.45 -42.87
N ARG A 108 -22.68 23.65 -41.93
CA ARG A 108 -24.08 23.21 -41.91
C ARG A 108 -24.67 23.26 -40.50
N SER A 109 -24.87 24.49 -39.99
CA SER A 109 -25.38 24.72 -38.64
C SER A 109 -26.79 24.16 -38.41
N ALA A 110 -27.66 24.31 -39.43
CA ALA A 110 -29.04 23.84 -39.35
C ALA A 110 -29.16 22.31 -39.22
N GLU A 111 -28.15 21.56 -39.66
CA GLU A 111 -28.09 20.06 -39.57
C GLU A 111 -27.25 19.60 -38.38
N SER A 112 -26.56 20.53 -37.72
CA SER A 112 -25.67 20.21 -36.59
C SER A 112 -26.49 19.92 -35.33
N ARG A 113 -26.33 18.67 -34.81
CA ARG A 113 -27.02 18.22 -33.61
C ARG A 113 -26.80 19.14 -32.39
N LEU A 114 -25.61 19.75 -32.27
CA LEU A 114 -25.34 20.70 -31.24
C LEU A 114 -26.43 21.81 -31.21
N ILE A 115 -26.77 22.37 -32.37
CA ILE A 115 -27.75 23.47 -32.49
C ILE A 115 -29.15 23.01 -32.08
N HIS A 116 -29.56 21.82 -32.52
CA HIS A 116 -30.86 21.26 -32.15
C HIS A 116 -30.99 21.08 -30.64
N LEU A 117 -29.91 20.60 -29.96
CA LEU A 117 -29.88 20.38 -28.51
C LEU A 117 -29.95 21.70 -27.73
N VAL A 118 -29.17 22.73 -28.15
CA VAL A 118 -29.16 24.03 -27.45
C VAL A 118 -30.36 24.89 -27.79
N ALA A 119 -30.96 24.73 -28.96
CA ALA A 119 -32.23 25.39 -29.37
C ALA A 119 -33.47 24.69 -28.79
N ARG A 120 -33.29 23.54 -28.12
CA ARG A 120 -34.37 22.78 -27.45
C ARG A 120 -35.47 22.34 -28.40
N VAL A 121 -35.14 22.03 -29.63
CA VAL A 121 -36.11 21.53 -30.63
C VAL A 121 -36.76 20.22 -30.20
N ASP A 122 -36.02 19.39 -29.46
CA ASP A 122 -36.52 18.15 -28.84
C ASP A 122 -36.72 18.38 -27.34
N PRO A 123 -37.95 18.38 -26.81
CA PRO A 123 -38.19 18.58 -25.37
C PRO A 123 -37.52 17.56 -24.45
N GLU A 124 -37.27 16.33 -24.94
CA GLU A 124 -36.63 15.25 -24.16
C GLU A 124 -35.11 15.33 -24.17
N LYS A 125 -34.50 16.06 -25.09
CA LYS A 125 -33.06 16.11 -25.32
C LYS A 125 -32.51 17.52 -25.37
N GLN A 126 -32.43 18.16 -24.23
CA GLN A 126 -32.06 19.58 -24.12
C GLN A 126 -30.64 19.75 -23.57
N MET A 127 -29.94 20.80 -24.06
CA MET A 127 -28.66 21.22 -23.49
C MET A 127 -28.65 22.73 -23.22
N PRO A 128 -28.23 23.20 -22.05
CA PRO A 128 -27.94 22.38 -20.84
C PRO A 128 -29.18 21.65 -20.33
N PRO A 129 -29.03 20.47 -19.66
CA PRO A 129 -30.19 19.77 -19.09
C PRO A 129 -30.87 20.60 -18.01
N PRO A 130 -32.20 20.43 -17.81
CA PRO A 130 -32.96 21.16 -16.79
C PRO A 130 -32.29 21.08 -15.41
N GLY A 131 -32.14 22.25 -14.74
CA GLY A 131 -31.48 22.34 -13.43
C GLY A 131 -29.96 22.22 -13.43
N LYS A 132 -29.31 22.14 -14.61
CA LYS A 132 -27.83 22.06 -14.72
C LYS A 132 -27.20 23.28 -15.37
N GLY A 133 -27.96 24.26 -15.79
CA GLY A 133 -27.55 25.52 -16.39
C GLY A 133 -28.71 26.27 -17.00
N GLU A 134 -28.54 27.57 -17.23
CA GLU A 134 -29.53 28.41 -17.90
C GLU A 134 -29.59 28.08 -19.41
N PRO A 135 -30.76 28.11 -20.04
CA PRO A 135 -30.89 27.99 -21.49
C PRO A 135 -30.09 29.06 -22.23
N LEU A 136 -29.55 28.71 -23.40
CA LEU A 136 -28.91 29.69 -24.25
C LEU A 136 -29.93 30.63 -24.83
N THR A 137 -29.56 31.92 -24.92
CA THR A 137 -30.42 32.93 -25.60
C THR A 137 -30.43 32.71 -27.11
N ALA A 138 -31.44 33.23 -27.79
CA ALA A 138 -31.52 33.19 -29.25
C ALA A 138 -30.27 33.84 -29.93
N GLU A 139 -29.72 34.90 -29.34
CA GLU A 139 -28.49 35.53 -29.80
C GLU A 139 -27.28 34.58 -29.68
N GLN A 140 -27.12 33.90 -28.54
CA GLN A 140 -26.02 32.92 -28.33
C GLN A 140 -26.13 31.74 -29.30
N ILE A 141 -27.35 31.25 -29.54
CA ILE A 141 -27.60 30.19 -30.54
C ILE A 141 -27.27 30.70 -31.94
N GLY A 142 -27.66 31.94 -32.27
CA GLY A 142 -27.35 32.57 -33.54
C GLY A 142 -25.82 32.72 -33.77
N LYS A 143 -25.05 33.07 -32.73
CA LYS A 143 -23.57 33.08 -32.76
C LYS A 143 -22.99 31.69 -32.99
N LEU A 144 -23.49 30.68 -32.29
CA LEU A 144 -23.03 29.31 -32.47
C LEU A 144 -23.34 28.76 -33.89
N ARG A 145 -24.48 29.12 -34.43
CA ARG A 145 -24.84 28.81 -35.82
C ARG A 145 -23.87 29.45 -36.81
N ALA A 146 -23.67 30.75 -36.71
CA ALA A 146 -22.77 31.49 -37.60
C ALA A 146 -21.32 30.94 -37.49
N TRP A 147 -20.87 30.55 -36.26
CA TRP A 147 -19.57 29.94 -36.07
C TRP A 147 -19.43 28.59 -36.80
N ILE A 148 -20.48 27.75 -36.76
CA ILE A 148 -20.49 26.49 -37.46
C ILE A 148 -20.50 26.72 -38.97
N ASP A 149 -21.34 27.64 -39.46
CA ASP A 149 -21.44 27.96 -40.88
C ASP A 149 -20.16 28.57 -41.46
N GLN A 150 -19.37 29.28 -40.62
CA GLN A 150 -18.06 29.85 -40.96
C GLN A 150 -16.92 28.82 -40.82
N GLY A 151 -17.22 27.50 -40.64
CA GLY A 151 -16.24 26.39 -40.67
C GLY A 151 -15.59 26.05 -39.34
N VAL A 152 -16.27 26.40 -38.21
CA VAL A 152 -15.79 26.07 -36.86
C VAL A 152 -14.36 26.56 -36.65
N LYS A 153 -14.12 27.85 -36.98
CA LYS A 153 -12.83 28.50 -36.73
C LYS A 153 -12.59 28.51 -35.21
N TRP A 154 -11.45 28.03 -34.79
CA TRP A 154 -11.06 27.89 -33.40
C TRP A 154 -9.79 28.72 -33.13
N ASP A 155 -9.76 29.88 -33.67
CA ASP A 155 -8.69 30.80 -33.35
C ASP A 155 -8.92 31.26 -31.92
N ALA A 156 -8.41 30.51 -30.98
CA ALA A 156 -8.14 31.01 -29.67
C ALA A 156 -7.12 32.13 -29.88
N ALA A 157 -7.61 33.36 -30.18
CA ALA A 157 -6.77 34.53 -30.03
C ALA A 157 -6.12 34.35 -28.66
N ALA A 158 -4.84 34.49 -28.58
CA ALA A 158 -4.10 34.55 -27.34
C ALA A 158 -4.72 35.69 -26.52
N THR A 159 -5.87 35.44 -25.93
CA THR A 159 -6.29 36.19 -24.78
C THR A 159 -5.13 35.98 -23.86
N SER A 160 -4.33 37.00 -23.67
CA SER A 160 -3.31 37.07 -22.66
C SER A 160 -4.00 36.88 -21.31
N ARG A 161 -4.43 35.68 -21.02
CA ARG A 161 -4.56 35.25 -19.65
C ARG A 161 -3.14 35.31 -19.13
N GLN A 162 -2.87 36.34 -18.38
CA GLN A 162 -1.67 36.38 -17.54
C GLN A 162 -1.50 34.98 -16.99
N PRO A 163 -0.33 34.38 -17.14
CA PRO A 163 -0.09 33.01 -16.69
C PRO A 163 -0.61 32.93 -15.25
N LYS A 164 -1.60 32.08 -15.05
CA LYS A 164 -2.21 31.95 -13.73
C LYS A 164 -1.18 31.31 -12.82
N ILE A 165 -0.51 32.12 -12.04
CA ILE A 165 0.47 31.67 -11.06
C ILE A 165 -0.29 31.47 -9.74
N GLU A 166 -0.17 30.27 -9.18
CA GLU A 166 -0.62 29.98 -7.83
C GLU A 166 0.61 29.58 -7.01
N PHE A 167 0.83 30.26 -5.90
CA PHE A 167 1.91 29.97 -4.97
C PHE A 167 1.35 29.79 -3.56
N SER A 168 1.84 28.79 -2.85
CA SER A 168 1.56 28.63 -1.42
C SER A 168 2.83 28.22 -0.67
N VAL A 169 2.93 28.66 0.58
CA VAL A 169 3.99 28.24 1.50
C VAL A 169 3.44 28.16 2.92
N ALA A 170 3.87 27.16 3.67
CA ALA A 170 3.49 26.97 5.06
C ALA A 170 4.75 26.88 5.94
N PRO A 171 5.40 28.02 6.27
CA PRO A 171 6.45 28.02 7.27
C PRO A 171 5.91 27.49 8.60
N THR A 172 6.71 26.68 9.26
CA THR A 172 6.36 26.05 10.54
C THR A 172 7.51 26.14 11.53
N ILE A 173 7.18 26.25 12.79
CA ILE A 173 8.10 26.15 13.91
C ILE A 173 7.49 25.23 14.96
N ARG A 174 8.32 24.39 15.55
CA ARG A 174 7.91 23.44 16.58
C ARG A 174 8.90 23.44 17.72
N PHE A 175 8.38 23.34 18.93
CA PHE A 175 9.14 23.10 20.15
C PHE A 175 8.67 21.80 20.78
N VAL A 176 9.61 20.96 21.22
CA VAL A 176 9.32 19.68 21.89
C VAL A 176 10.16 19.58 23.16
N SER A 177 9.51 19.25 24.27
CA SER A 177 10.14 18.92 25.55
C SER A 177 9.78 17.51 25.95
N VAL A 178 10.77 16.73 26.34
CA VAL A 178 10.61 15.32 26.74
C VAL A 178 11.19 15.12 28.12
N SER A 179 10.49 14.38 28.97
CA SER A 179 10.97 13.88 30.26
C SER A 179 10.86 12.35 30.23
N GLY A 180 11.90 11.65 30.69
CA GLY A 180 12.00 10.20 30.60
C GLY A 180 12.80 9.72 29.38
N ASN A 181 12.34 8.66 28.71
CA ASN A 181 13.10 8.05 27.61
C ASN A 181 12.91 8.80 26.27
N GLU A 182 13.87 9.68 25.94
CA GLU A 182 13.84 10.44 24.69
C GLU A 182 14.02 9.57 23.45
N ALA A 183 14.78 8.47 23.52
CA ALA A 183 14.99 7.58 22.38
C ALA A 183 13.70 6.88 22.00
N LYS A 184 12.94 6.38 22.99
CA LYS A 184 11.63 5.77 22.80
C LYS A 184 10.59 6.78 22.29
N PHE A 185 10.62 8.01 22.79
CA PHE A 185 9.79 9.09 22.27
C PHE A 185 10.07 9.36 20.78
N ARG A 186 11.34 9.45 20.37
CA ARG A 186 11.72 9.64 18.96
C ARG A 186 11.26 8.47 18.09
N GLU A 187 11.42 7.24 18.57
CA GLU A 187 10.95 6.04 17.85
C GLU A 187 9.43 6.09 17.59
N HIS A 188 8.65 6.50 18.58
CA HIS A 188 7.18 6.54 18.47
C HIS A 188 6.66 7.72 17.64
N THR A 189 7.35 8.85 17.65
CA THR A 189 6.82 10.09 17.08
C THR A 189 7.58 10.61 15.86
N GLY A 190 8.82 10.20 15.68
CA GLY A 190 9.74 10.78 14.70
C GLY A 190 10.21 12.19 15.04
N LEU A 191 9.91 12.69 16.26
CA LEU A 191 10.19 14.08 16.64
C LEU A 191 11.43 14.15 17.53
N ARG A 192 12.28 15.15 17.30
CA ARG A 192 13.41 15.47 18.15
C ARG A 192 13.04 16.50 19.22
N PRO A 193 13.58 16.38 20.46
CA PRO A 193 13.47 17.42 21.47
C PRO A 193 14.11 18.73 21.02
N GLY A 194 13.59 19.85 21.55
CA GLY A 194 14.05 21.21 21.28
C GLY A 194 13.28 21.88 20.14
N VAL A 195 13.87 22.95 19.57
CA VAL A 195 13.26 23.74 18.51
C VAL A 195 13.57 23.15 17.15
N SER A 196 12.55 22.95 16.31
CA SER A 196 12.69 22.58 14.90
C SER A 196 11.75 23.44 14.05
N GLY A 197 11.96 23.46 12.74
CA GLY A 197 11.10 24.21 11.84
C GLY A 197 11.55 24.04 10.40
N GLY A 198 10.82 24.71 9.50
CA GLY A 198 11.05 24.65 8.07
C GLY A 198 9.79 25.03 7.30
N ALA A 199 9.61 24.47 6.14
CA ALA A 199 8.40 24.59 5.34
C ALA A 199 7.61 23.26 5.44
N ALA A 200 6.47 23.28 6.12
CA ALA A 200 5.60 22.11 6.24
C ALA A 200 5.04 21.71 4.88
N ASN A 201 4.78 22.68 4.02
CA ASN A 201 4.57 22.50 2.60
C ASN A 201 4.86 23.79 1.82
N PHE A 202 5.14 23.64 0.53
CA PHE A 202 5.14 24.73 -0.45
C PHE A 202 4.60 24.20 -1.77
N SER A 203 3.96 25.06 -2.55
CA SER A 203 3.55 24.73 -3.92
C SER A 203 3.65 25.94 -4.81
N TYR A 204 4.03 25.72 -6.06
CA TYR A 204 4.05 26.68 -7.14
C TYR A 204 3.40 26.02 -8.35
N GLU A 205 2.37 26.63 -8.89
CA GLU A 205 1.73 26.18 -10.13
C GLU A 205 1.64 27.32 -11.11
N GLN A 206 2.03 27.06 -12.33
CA GLN A 206 1.97 28.03 -13.42
C GLN A 206 1.43 27.40 -14.70
N GLN A 207 0.43 28.02 -15.29
CA GLN A 207 0.04 27.73 -16.66
C GLN A 207 0.98 28.53 -17.59
N LEU A 208 1.93 27.86 -18.23
CA LEU A 208 2.92 28.47 -19.11
C LEU A 208 2.27 28.94 -20.42
N ASP A 209 1.43 28.09 -20.98
CA ASP A 209 0.57 28.36 -22.13
C ASP A 209 -0.76 27.59 -22.01
N VAL A 210 -1.60 27.58 -23.03
CA VAL A 210 -2.93 26.94 -23.03
C VAL A 210 -2.84 25.44 -22.73
N ASP A 211 -1.77 24.80 -23.16
CA ASP A 211 -1.60 23.35 -23.12
C ASP A 211 -0.49 22.89 -22.15
N THR A 212 0.35 23.83 -21.67
CA THR A 212 1.52 23.49 -20.84
C THR A 212 1.35 23.99 -19.41
N ARG A 213 1.39 23.07 -18.46
CA ARG A 213 1.32 23.35 -17.01
C ARG A 213 2.63 22.93 -16.34
N PHE A 214 3.18 23.84 -15.57
CA PHE A 214 4.29 23.55 -14.65
C PHE A 214 3.78 23.51 -13.21
N SER A 215 4.25 22.54 -12.43
CA SER A 215 3.99 22.50 -10.99
C SER A 215 5.24 22.07 -10.22
N LEU A 216 5.45 22.73 -9.09
CA LEU A 216 6.48 22.39 -8.11
C LEU A 216 5.84 22.38 -6.74
N SER A 217 6.00 21.32 -5.99
CA SER A 217 5.49 21.24 -4.62
C SER A 217 6.42 20.43 -3.73
N GLY A 218 6.32 20.64 -2.42
CA GLY A 218 7.15 19.87 -1.51
C GLY A 218 7.02 20.29 -0.05
N ARG A 219 7.89 19.71 0.77
CA ARG A 219 8.12 20.03 2.16
C ARG A 219 9.61 19.97 2.47
N ALA A 220 10.05 20.72 3.47
CA ALA A 220 11.42 20.70 3.94
C ALA A 220 11.47 20.99 5.45
N LEU A 221 11.79 19.96 6.23
CA LEU A 221 11.95 20.01 7.69
C LEU A 221 13.37 19.53 8.06
N PRO A 222 14.38 20.40 7.94
CA PRO A 222 15.79 19.98 7.96
C PRO A 222 16.23 19.25 9.23
N ARG A 223 15.72 19.65 10.41
CA ARG A 223 16.09 19.00 11.66
C ARG A 223 15.49 17.61 11.82
N ASP A 224 14.38 17.36 11.12
CA ASP A 224 13.68 16.08 11.16
C ASP A 224 14.14 15.16 10.01
N GLU A 225 15.04 15.66 9.12
CA GLU A 225 15.48 14.97 7.90
C GLU A 225 14.30 14.50 7.04
N ASP A 226 13.25 15.34 6.97
CA ASP A 226 12.04 15.07 6.22
C ASP A 226 11.91 16.07 5.06
N TYR A 227 12.14 15.55 3.87
CA TYR A 227 12.13 16.32 2.63
C TYR A 227 11.22 15.65 1.60
N ALA A 228 10.50 16.44 0.84
CA ALA A 228 9.83 16.00 -0.36
C ALA A 228 9.79 17.10 -1.38
N VAL A 229 10.09 16.79 -2.63
CA VAL A 229 9.99 17.71 -3.76
C VAL A 229 9.37 16.95 -4.93
N LYS A 230 8.35 17.54 -5.56
CA LYS A 230 7.70 17.03 -6.77
C LYS A 230 7.67 18.13 -7.80
N LEU A 231 8.20 17.85 -8.96
CA LEU A 231 8.18 18.69 -10.14
C LEU A 231 7.41 17.98 -11.24
N SER A 232 6.53 18.70 -11.92
CA SER A 232 5.84 18.20 -13.10
C SER A 232 5.72 19.30 -14.14
N LEU A 233 6.05 18.93 -15.37
CA LEU A 233 5.80 19.70 -16.58
C LEU A 233 4.91 18.83 -17.48
N ASP A 234 3.66 19.20 -17.60
CA ASP A 234 2.67 18.46 -18.38
C ASP A 234 2.25 19.30 -19.59
N ARG A 235 2.36 18.74 -20.79
CA ARG A 235 1.87 19.35 -22.03
C ARG A 235 0.81 18.45 -22.65
N ARG A 236 -0.39 19.02 -22.77
CA ARG A 236 -1.55 18.31 -23.32
C ARG A 236 -1.26 17.74 -24.71
N ASP A 237 -1.69 16.51 -24.97
CA ASP A 237 -1.56 15.82 -26.24
C ASP A 237 -0.11 15.70 -26.77
N VAL A 238 0.89 15.90 -25.89
CA VAL A 238 2.31 15.71 -26.19
C VAL A 238 2.96 14.78 -25.20
N GLY A 239 2.89 15.11 -23.89
CA GLY A 239 3.52 14.29 -22.85
C GLY A 239 3.80 15.06 -21.59
N PHE A 240 4.62 14.45 -20.74
CA PHE A 240 5.01 15.01 -19.46
C PHE A 240 6.45 14.66 -19.07
N VAL A 241 6.99 15.50 -18.19
CA VAL A 241 8.22 15.22 -17.45
C VAL A 241 7.93 15.40 -15.98
N ARG A 242 8.28 14.42 -15.16
CA ARG A 242 8.07 14.42 -13.71
C ARG A 242 9.35 14.04 -13.00
N ALA A 243 9.64 14.76 -11.93
CA ALA A 243 10.73 14.42 -11.02
C ALA A 243 10.19 14.47 -9.59
N GLU A 244 10.56 13.49 -8.80
CA GLU A 244 10.17 13.37 -7.40
C GLU A 244 11.39 13.00 -6.56
N PHE A 245 11.54 13.65 -5.43
CA PHE A 245 12.49 13.29 -4.39
C PHE A 245 11.76 13.26 -3.05
N GLU A 246 11.96 12.21 -2.27
CA GLU A 246 11.45 12.09 -0.92
C GLU A 246 12.50 11.44 -0.04
N GLN A 247 12.75 12.04 1.13
CA GLN A 247 13.62 11.51 2.17
C GLN A 247 12.91 11.64 3.51
N TRP A 248 13.11 10.66 4.36
CA TRP A 248 12.58 10.61 5.71
C TRP A 248 13.54 9.89 6.64
N ARG A 249 13.52 10.26 7.93
CA ARG A 249 14.29 9.60 8.99
C ARG A 249 13.36 8.85 9.94
N ARG A 250 13.71 7.60 10.23
CA ARG A 250 13.10 6.79 11.26
C ARG A 250 14.08 6.61 12.41
N TYR A 251 13.62 6.87 13.62
CA TYR A 251 14.41 6.65 14.83
C TYR A 251 14.10 5.28 15.41
N TYR A 252 15.09 4.71 16.10
CA TYR A 252 14.98 3.50 16.91
C TYR A 252 15.38 3.84 18.33
N ASP A 253 14.83 3.11 19.31
CA ASP A 253 15.33 3.21 20.65
C ASP A 253 16.75 2.62 20.75
N ASP A 254 17.45 2.98 21.79
CA ASP A 254 18.85 2.57 21.98
C ASP A 254 19.02 1.33 22.87
N THR A 255 17.95 0.62 23.16
CA THR A 255 17.97 -0.50 24.11
C THR A 255 18.41 -1.82 23.49
N GLY A 256 18.44 -1.91 22.17
CA GLY A 256 18.72 -3.17 21.48
C GLY A 256 17.64 -4.22 21.69
N GLY A 257 16.48 -3.79 22.22
CA GLY A 257 15.37 -4.65 22.62
C GLY A 257 15.63 -5.29 23.99
N THR A 258 14.75 -5.04 24.94
CA THR A 258 14.74 -5.77 26.20
C THR A 258 13.58 -6.75 26.18
N TYR A 259 13.85 -7.96 26.63
CA TYR A 259 12.81 -8.88 27.03
C TYR A 259 12.64 -8.74 28.54
N ALA A 260 11.44 -8.33 28.98
CA ALA A 260 11.10 -8.54 30.36
C ALA A 260 11.16 -10.03 30.65
N PRO A 261 11.73 -10.46 31.72
CA PRO A 261 12.14 -9.75 32.90
C PRO A 261 13.65 -9.76 33.10
N PHE A 262 14.42 -9.39 32.12
CA PHE A 262 15.82 -9.11 32.39
C PHE A 262 15.85 -7.88 33.29
N ALA A 263 16.11 -8.07 34.57
CA ALA A 263 16.07 -7.03 35.58
C ALA A 263 17.26 -6.06 35.49
N THR A 264 17.86 -5.94 34.33
CA THR A 264 18.90 -4.93 34.10
C THR A 264 18.30 -3.86 33.18
N PRO A 265 17.76 -2.78 33.76
CA PRO A 265 17.11 -1.71 33.00
C PRO A 265 18.08 -0.85 32.17
N SER A 266 19.31 -1.27 32.00
CA SER A 266 20.39 -0.41 31.47
C SER A 266 21.06 -0.95 30.20
N PHE A 267 20.39 -1.79 29.41
CA PHE A 267 20.88 -2.15 28.08
C PHE A 267 20.65 -1.01 27.09
N ARG A 268 21.37 0.09 27.27
CA ARG A 268 21.38 1.17 26.30
C ARG A 268 22.66 1.08 25.48
N LEU A 269 22.50 1.12 24.17
CA LEU A 269 23.65 1.16 23.26
C LEU A 269 24.39 2.52 23.32
N GLY A 270 23.78 3.52 23.99
CA GLY A 270 24.36 4.86 24.20
C GLY A 270 24.56 5.62 22.90
N ARG A 271 23.79 5.32 21.89
CA ARG A 271 23.89 5.89 20.54
C ARG A 271 22.53 6.37 20.05
N GLU A 272 22.53 7.43 19.26
CA GLU A 272 21.36 7.79 18.50
C GLU A 272 21.27 6.86 17.29
N LEU A 273 20.18 6.08 17.23
CA LEU A 273 19.92 5.11 16.18
C LEU A 273 18.84 5.63 15.26
N PHE A 274 19.14 5.68 13.98
CA PHE A 274 18.21 6.09 12.94
C PHE A 274 18.50 5.40 11.62
N MET A 275 17.52 5.39 10.76
CA MET A 275 17.59 4.98 9.38
C MET A 275 17.05 6.11 8.52
N ASP A 276 17.87 6.63 7.64
CA ASP A 276 17.44 7.49 6.55
C ASP A 276 16.97 6.64 5.39
N GLY A 277 15.81 6.93 4.90
CA GLY A 277 15.26 6.29 3.72
C GLY A 277 14.80 7.34 2.74
N GLY A 278 14.95 7.05 1.47
CA GLY A 278 14.54 8.00 0.45
C GLY A 278 14.32 7.38 -0.91
N ARG A 279 13.73 8.19 -1.76
CA ARG A 279 13.41 7.84 -3.14
C ARG A 279 13.60 9.06 -4.03
N ALA A 280 14.32 8.87 -5.14
CA ALA A 280 14.35 9.81 -6.25
C ALA A 280 13.72 9.12 -7.47
N ALA A 281 12.81 9.79 -8.17
CA ALA A 281 12.18 9.24 -9.37
C ALA A 281 12.14 10.29 -10.47
N PHE A 282 12.30 9.84 -11.70
CA PHE A 282 12.22 10.65 -12.89
C PHE A 282 11.46 9.90 -13.97
N ASP A 283 10.35 10.48 -14.46
CA ASP A 283 9.52 9.89 -15.49
C ASP A 283 9.34 10.85 -16.66
N VAL A 284 9.45 10.33 -17.87
CA VAL A 284 9.13 11.03 -19.12
C VAL A 284 8.08 10.23 -19.86
N GLY A 285 6.96 10.87 -20.17
CA GLY A 285 5.87 10.22 -20.87
C GLY A 285 5.47 10.93 -22.15
N LEU A 286 5.18 10.15 -23.19
CA LEU A 286 4.55 10.60 -24.43
C LEU A 286 3.07 10.23 -24.40
N THR A 287 2.19 11.20 -24.70
CA THR A 287 0.73 11.06 -24.65
C THR A 287 0.08 11.60 -25.92
N LEU A 288 0.72 11.32 -27.06
CA LEU A 288 0.23 11.76 -28.37
C LEU A 288 -1.13 11.13 -28.66
N PRO A 289 -2.09 11.89 -29.26
CA PRO A 289 -3.36 11.35 -29.69
C PRO A 289 -3.19 10.20 -30.69
N ASP A 290 -3.95 9.13 -30.53
CA ASP A 290 -3.98 7.97 -31.44
C ASP A 290 -2.65 7.17 -31.52
N TRP A 291 -1.63 7.53 -30.72
CA TRP A 291 -0.39 6.80 -30.55
C TRP A 291 -0.39 6.01 -29.25
N PRO A 292 0.42 4.94 -29.15
CA PRO A 292 0.68 4.32 -27.86
C PRO A 292 1.20 5.35 -26.84
N ARG A 293 0.66 5.30 -25.62
CA ARG A 293 1.23 6.05 -24.51
C ARG A 293 2.49 5.34 -24.07
N VAL A 294 3.59 6.06 -24.03
CA VAL A 294 4.91 5.54 -23.65
C VAL A 294 5.39 6.29 -22.42
N THR A 295 5.79 5.58 -21.38
CA THR A 295 6.44 6.18 -20.21
C THR A 295 7.76 5.49 -19.94
N LEU A 296 8.84 6.27 -19.92
CA LEU A 296 10.16 5.87 -19.45
C LEU A 296 10.36 6.41 -18.05
N GLY A 297 10.72 5.55 -17.12
CA GLY A 297 10.95 5.91 -15.71
C GLY A 297 12.28 5.40 -15.20
N TYR A 298 12.89 6.19 -14.34
CA TYR A 298 14.01 5.79 -13.52
C TYR A 298 13.69 6.09 -12.05
N GLU A 299 14.00 5.15 -11.16
CA GLU A 299 13.79 5.31 -9.73
C GLU A 299 15.03 4.83 -8.97
N PHE A 300 15.50 5.65 -8.04
CA PHE A 300 16.54 5.31 -7.08
C PHE A 300 15.93 5.29 -5.68
N GLN A 301 16.15 4.21 -4.94
CA GLN A 301 15.74 4.08 -3.55
C GLN A 301 16.97 3.80 -2.71
N PHE A 302 17.01 4.33 -1.48
CA PHE A 302 18.09 4.08 -0.54
C PHE A 302 17.60 3.96 0.88
N ARG A 303 18.35 3.19 1.67
CA ARG A 303 18.27 3.16 3.14
C ARG A 303 19.68 3.13 3.71
N ASP A 304 20.01 4.10 4.56
CA ASP A 304 21.30 4.20 5.22
C ASP A 304 21.11 4.52 6.70
N GLY A 305 21.85 3.84 7.57
CA GLY A 305 21.84 4.12 8.99
C GLY A 305 22.09 2.94 9.89
N ALA A 306 21.61 3.06 11.12
CA ALA A 306 21.78 2.04 12.14
C ALA A 306 20.49 1.81 12.93
N GLN A 307 20.22 0.56 13.27
CA GLN A 307 19.10 0.16 14.10
C GLN A 307 19.51 -0.78 15.20
N SER A 308 18.77 -0.77 16.31
CA SER A 308 18.88 -1.78 17.34
C SER A 308 18.34 -3.12 16.85
N THR A 309 18.95 -4.20 17.29
CA THR A 309 18.51 -5.56 17.02
C THR A 309 18.85 -6.45 18.22
N LEU A 310 18.32 -7.66 18.22
CA LEU A 310 18.62 -8.66 19.23
C LEU A 310 19.53 -9.74 18.68
N HIS A 311 20.33 -10.29 19.55
CA HIS A 311 21.07 -11.49 19.30
C HIS A 311 20.92 -12.49 20.44
N TRP A 312 20.84 -13.78 20.10
CA TRP A 312 20.89 -14.85 21.07
C TRP A 312 22.32 -15.06 21.53
N GLY A 313 22.52 -15.04 22.83
CA GLY A 313 23.82 -15.27 23.47
C GLY A 313 23.66 -15.47 24.97
N ASP A 314 24.71 -15.79 25.70
CA ASP A 314 24.65 -16.18 27.10
C ASP A 314 24.50 -14.98 28.05
N SER A 315 23.40 -14.94 28.77
CA SER A 315 23.15 -14.02 29.88
C SER A 315 22.63 -14.77 31.08
N THR A 316 23.18 -14.55 32.27
CA THR A 316 22.71 -15.19 33.51
C THR A 316 21.90 -14.21 34.33
N GLN A 317 20.67 -14.57 34.67
CA GLN A 317 19.79 -13.79 35.54
C GLN A 317 19.05 -14.69 36.50
N GLY A 318 19.12 -14.39 37.80
CA GLY A 318 18.45 -15.22 38.83
C GLY A 318 18.86 -16.69 38.82
N GLY A 319 20.10 -17.00 38.42
CA GLY A 319 20.61 -18.37 38.29
C GLY A 319 20.17 -19.12 37.00
N VAL A 320 19.45 -18.44 36.10
CA VAL A 320 19.02 -19.00 34.80
C VAL A 320 19.82 -18.35 33.68
N VAL A 321 20.44 -19.17 32.83
CA VAL A 321 21.13 -18.69 31.62
C VAL A 321 20.08 -18.35 30.56
N LYS A 322 20.11 -17.10 30.07
CA LYS A 322 19.27 -16.61 28.97
C LYS A 322 20.20 -16.04 27.90
N ASN A 323 19.90 -16.40 26.68
CA ASN A 323 20.77 -16.15 25.55
C ASN A 323 20.27 -15.04 24.64
N ILE A 324 20.03 -13.83 25.18
CA ILE A 324 19.57 -12.67 24.39
C ILE A 324 20.44 -11.46 24.72
N TYR A 325 21.00 -10.84 23.69
CA TYR A 325 21.82 -9.63 23.79
C TYR A 325 21.25 -8.50 22.93
N PRO A 326 21.41 -7.24 23.37
CA PRO A 326 21.23 -6.13 22.46
C PRO A 326 22.37 -6.12 21.43
N ALA A 327 22.03 -5.78 20.22
CA ALA A 327 22.94 -5.68 19.12
C ALA A 327 22.67 -4.43 18.28
N LEU A 328 23.67 -4.01 17.52
CA LEU A 328 23.62 -2.90 16.60
C LEU A 328 23.79 -3.42 15.17
N ARG A 329 22.90 -3.03 14.27
CA ARG A 329 22.98 -3.35 12.85
C ARG A 329 23.06 -2.07 12.04
N PHE A 330 24.14 -1.91 11.30
CA PHE A 330 24.27 -0.91 10.25
C PHE A 330 23.67 -1.49 8.94
N VAL A 331 23.06 -0.65 8.17
CA VAL A 331 22.45 -0.99 6.88
C VAL A 331 22.83 0.09 5.88
N ASP A 332 23.32 -0.32 4.73
CA ASP A 332 23.48 0.48 3.52
C ASP A 332 22.82 -0.31 2.39
N GLU A 333 21.74 0.23 1.83
CA GLU A 333 20.89 -0.42 0.85
C GLU A 333 20.54 0.56 -0.26
N GLN A 334 20.74 0.12 -1.50
CA GLN A 334 20.48 0.91 -2.68
C GLN A 334 19.75 0.08 -3.73
N THR A 335 18.80 0.72 -4.42
CA THR A 335 18.04 0.07 -5.49
C THR A 335 17.87 1.04 -6.65
N HIS A 336 18.31 0.62 -7.83
CA HIS A 336 18.11 1.35 -9.10
C HIS A 336 17.07 0.62 -9.94
N ILE A 337 16.06 1.33 -10.42
CA ILE A 337 14.93 0.74 -11.14
C ILE A 337 14.74 1.50 -12.46
N LEU A 338 14.81 0.79 -13.57
CA LEU A 338 14.42 1.28 -14.90
C LEU A 338 13.04 0.74 -15.24
N LYS A 339 12.17 1.59 -15.80
CA LYS A 339 10.76 1.26 -16.12
C LYS A 339 10.45 1.69 -17.56
N LEU A 340 9.69 0.86 -18.25
CA LEU A 340 9.09 1.19 -19.54
C LEU A 340 7.64 0.71 -19.50
N ASP A 341 6.69 1.64 -19.62
CA ASP A 341 5.27 1.34 -19.70
C ASP A 341 4.73 1.76 -21.07
N LEU A 342 4.01 0.86 -21.72
CA LEU A 342 3.32 1.04 -22.98
C LEU A 342 1.84 0.79 -22.78
N GLU A 343 0.98 1.70 -23.19
CA GLU A 343 -0.48 1.57 -23.13
C GLU A 343 -1.07 1.99 -24.47
N HIS A 344 -1.90 1.14 -25.05
CA HIS A 344 -2.55 1.43 -26.33
C HIS A 344 -3.92 0.79 -26.44
N ASP A 345 -4.88 1.56 -26.96
CA ASP A 345 -6.20 1.07 -27.33
C ASP A 345 -6.23 0.74 -28.83
N TRP A 346 -6.15 -0.53 -29.17
CA TRP A 346 -6.19 -0.98 -30.54
C TRP A 346 -7.51 -1.70 -30.87
N ARG A 347 -8.33 -1.07 -31.68
CA ARG A 347 -9.63 -1.61 -32.12
C ARG A 347 -10.52 -2.13 -30.98
N GLY A 348 -10.56 -1.43 -29.87
CA GLY A 348 -11.34 -1.79 -28.68
C GLY A 348 -10.69 -2.87 -27.81
N THR A 349 -9.42 -3.19 -28.06
CA THR A 349 -8.58 -3.98 -27.16
C THR A 349 -7.59 -3.04 -26.50
N ARG A 350 -7.58 -2.99 -25.17
CA ARG A 350 -6.55 -2.31 -24.40
C ARG A 350 -5.35 -3.23 -24.26
N ILE A 351 -4.22 -2.76 -24.65
CA ILE A 351 -2.92 -3.43 -24.56
C ILE A 351 -2.06 -2.64 -23.58
N GLU A 352 -1.60 -3.32 -22.55
CA GLU A 352 -0.66 -2.75 -21.59
C GLU A 352 0.57 -3.64 -21.53
N ASP A 353 1.74 -3.04 -21.67
CA ASP A 353 3.02 -3.73 -21.51
C ASP A 353 3.91 -2.93 -20.56
N SER A 354 4.42 -3.58 -19.52
CA SER A 354 5.25 -2.97 -18.51
C SER A 354 6.51 -3.77 -18.31
N ALA A 355 7.64 -3.16 -18.62
CA ALA A 355 8.97 -3.73 -18.39
C ALA A 355 9.67 -2.99 -17.25
N ARG A 356 10.33 -3.75 -16.38
CA ARG A 356 11.08 -3.23 -15.23
C ARG A 356 12.38 -4.00 -15.10
N VAL A 357 13.47 -3.27 -14.89
CA VAL A 357 14.76 -3.83 -14.51
C VAL A 357 15.22 -3.18 -13.23
N GLU A 358 15.58 -4.00 -12.26
CA GLU A 358 16.00 -3.59 -10.93
C GLU A 358 17.42 -4.09 -10.67
N PHE A 359 18.26 -3.21 -10.11
CA PHE A 359 19.58 -3.50 -9.57
C PHE A 359 19.57 -3.16 -8.10
N TYR A 360 19.85 -4.12 -7.27
CA TYR A 360 19.79 -4.04 -5.83
C TYR A 360 21.14 -4.34 -5.21
N ASP A 361 21.57 -3.52 -4.25
CA ASP A 361 22.77 -3.71 -3.46
C ASP A 361 22.46 -3.51 -1.98
N LEU A 362 22.93 -4.44 -1.15
CA LEU A 362 22.82 -4.40 0.30
C LEU A 362 24.15 -4.69 0.95
N SER A 363 24.56 -3.85 1.89
CA SER A 363 25.65 -4.13 2.83
C SER A 363 25.15 -3.96 4.26
N THR A 364 25.34 -4.98 5.09
CA THR A 364 25.01 -4.90 6.51
C THR A 364 26.21 -5.27 7.39
N ARG A 365 26.28 -4.64 8.55
CA ARG A 365 27.24 -4.95 9.61
C ARG A 365 26.53 -5.01 10.95
N LYS A 366 26.53 -6.17 11.58
CA LYS A 366 25.94 -6.37 12.89
C LYS A 366 27.04 -6.55 13.94
N GLU A 367 27.00 -5.76 14.99
CA GLU A 367 27.94 -5.79 16.09
C GLU A 367 27.23 -6.25 17.36
N GLN A 368 27.80 -7.21 18.04
CA GLN A 368 27.27 -7.79 19.25
C GLN A 368 28.37 -7.98 20.26
N ALA A 369 28.10 -7.67 21.51
CA ALA A 369 29.06 -7.90 22.60
C ALA A 369 28.36 -8.66 23.73
N SER A 370 29.05 -9.63 24.33
CA SER A 370 28.53 -10.35 25.49
C SER A 370 28.30 -9.39 26.65
N PRO A 371 27.14 -9.46 27.32
CA PRO A 371 26.79 -8.50 28.38
C PRO A 371 27.56 -8.62 29.65
N GLY A 372 28.34 -9.64 29.85
CA GLY A 372 29.11 -9.79 31.10
C GLY A 372 29.96 -8.57 31.43
N SER A 373 30.00 -7.58 30.56
CA SER A 373 31.00 -6.58 30.63
C SER A 373 30.73 -5.23 29.96
N ALA A 374 29.87 -5.17 28.97
CA ALA A 374 29.63 -3.94 28.20
C ALA A 374 28.56 -3.04 28.80
N PHE A 375 27.71 -3.54 29.67
CA PHE A 375 26.49 -2.90 30.10
C PHE A 375 26.42 -2.72 31.62
N GLY A 376 27.42 -2.00 32.18
CA GLY A 376 27.43 -1.61 33.58
C GLY A 376 28.43 -2.31 34.45
N GLY A 377 29.34 -3.09 33.87
CA GLY A 377 30.50 -3.70 34.57
C GLY A 377 31.84 -3.22 34.02
N THR A 378 32.85 -3.17 34.86
CA THR A 378 34.23 -2.72 34.57
C THR A 378 35.08 -3.78 33.85
N THR A 379 34.49 -4.84 33.28
CA THR A 379 35.24 -5.96 32.73
C THR A 379 35.09 -6.05 31.20
N THR A 380 36.13 -6.50 30.55
CA THR A 380 36.22 -6.72 29.08
C THR A 380 35.14 -7.69 28.59
N PRO A 381 34.54 -7.48 27.40
CA PRO A 381 33.60 -8.43 26.83
C PRO A 381 34.17 -9.84 26.82
N SER A 382 33.44 -10.81 27.37
CA SER A 382 33.82 -12.21 27.32
C SER A 382 33.70 -12.79 25.90
N SER A 383 32.85 -12.20 25.07
CA SER A 383 32.77 -12.53 23.66
C SER A 383 32.30 -11.32 22.83
N PHE A 384 32.76 -11.29 21.60
CA PHE A 384 32.38 -10.30 20.60
C PHE A 384 32.03 -11.02 19.30
N VAL A 385 30.91 -10.66 18.68
CA VAL A 385 30.50 -11.22 17.39
C VAL A 385 30.30 -10.08 16.40
N LEU A 386 30.95 -10.19 15.26
CA LEU A 386 30.80 -9.29 14.12
C LEU A 386 30.26 -10.08 12.95
N VAL A 387 29.10 -9.70 12.46
CA VAL A 387 28.49 -10.27 11.26
C VAL A 387 28.47 -9.25 10.14
N ARG A 388 28.93 -9.63 8.96
CA ARG A 388 28.84 -8.86 7.73
C ARG A 388 28.06 -9.66 6.70
N GLU A 389 27.14 -9.00 6.04
CA GLU A 389 26.34 -9.54 4.94
C GLU A 389 26.43 -8.58 3.77
N GLN A 390 26.64 -9.10 2.60
CA GLN A 390 26.57 -8.37 1.33
C GLN A 390 25.66 -9.14 0.40
N ALA A 391 24.78 -8.47 -0.29
CA ALA A 391 23.92 -9.08 -1.27
C ALA A 391 23.68 -8.11 -2.42
N SER A 392 23.77 -8.61 -3.64
CA SER A 392 23.41 -7.87 -4.82
C SER A 392 22.57 -8.74 -5.74
N HIS A 393 21.64 -8.15 -6.46
CA HIS A 393 20.92 -8.85 -7.52
C HIS A 393 20.47 -7.88 -8.61
N TRP A 394 20.28 -8.42 -9.79
CA TRP A 394 19.44 -7.81 -10.77
C TRP A 394 18.17 -8.64 -10.99
N GLN A 395 17.06 -7.96 -11.23
CA GLN A 395 15.79 -8.58 -11.58
C GLN A 395 15.19 -7.87 -12.78
N GLY A 396 14.93 -8.64 -13.86
CA GLY A 396 14.16 -8.18 -15.00
C GLY A 396 12.77 -8.78 -14.97
N GLN A 397 11.75 -7.99 -15.30
CA GLN A 397 10.38 -8.47 -15.46
C GLN A 397 9.68 -7.72 -16.58
N ASN A 398 8.79 -8.45 -17.28
CA ASN A 398 7.89 -7.90 -18.28
C ASN A 398 6.49 -8.45 -18.07
N ALA A 399 5.50 -7.56 -18.05
CA ALA A 399 4.10 -7.89 -17.87
C ALA A 399 3.29 -7.36 -19.05
N LEU A 400 2.75 -8.27 -19.84
CA LEU A 400 1.82 -7.98 -20.94
C LEU A 400 0.39 -8.26 -20.48
N GLY A 401 -0.48 -7.28 -20.65
CA GLY A 401 -1.91 -7.35 -20.36
C GLY A 401 -2.75 -7.02 -21.59
N LEU A 402 -3.82 -7.76 -21.80
CA LEU A 402 -4.80 -7.57 -22.86
C LEU A 402 -6.19 -7.54 -22.24
N GLU A 403 -6.98 -6.52 -22.54
CA GLU A 403 -8.36 -6.38 -22.07
C GLU A 403 -9.30 -6.03 -23.21
N ARG A 404 -10.47 -6.65 -23.22
CA ARG A 404 -11.47 -6.37 -24.25
C ARG A 404 -12.90 -6.62 -23.77
N GLN A 405 -13.80 -5.70 -24.13
CA GLN A 405 -15.23 -5.96 -24.11
C GLN A 405 -15.56 -6.81 -25.34
N LEU A 406 -15.86 -8.10 -25.13
CA LEU A 406 -16.14 -9.05 -26.22
C LEU A 406 -17.57 -8.90 -26.73
N THR A 407 -18.52 -8.73 -25.81
CA THR A 407 -19.94 -8.44 -26.07
C THR A 407 -20.46 -7.47 -25.01
N ASP A 408 -21.71 -7.01 -25.12
CA ASP A 408 -22.30 -6.09 -24.11
C ASP A 408 -22.37 -6.71 -22.70
N TRP A 409 -22.27 -8.02 -22.59
CA TRP A 409 -22.38 -8.77 -21.34
C TRP A 409 -21.12 -9.57 -20.98
N LEU A 410 -20.09 -9.58 -21.83
CA LEU A 410 -18.88 -10.36 -21.61
C LEU A 410 -17.63 -9.49 -21.78
N PHE A 411 -16.90 -9.32 -20.71
CA PHE A 411 -15.57 -8.74 -20.69
C PHE A 411 -14.52 -9.82 -20.46
N GLY A 412 -13.41 -9.76 -21.17
CA GLY A 412 -12.30 -10.70 -21.03
C GLY A 412 -10.96 -9.99 -20.87
N SER A 413 -10.07 -10.59 -20.10
CA SER A 413 -8.67 -10.18 -19.99
C SER A 413 -7.74 -11.39 -20.05
N ALA A 414 -6.53 -11.16 -20.55
CA ALA A 414 -5.45 -12.14 -20.54
C ALA A 414 -4.13 -11.46 -20.26
N GLY A 415 -3.19 -12.14 -19.63
CA GLY A 415 -1.89 -11.59 -19.29
C GLY A 415 -0.79 -12.62 -19.22
N HIS A 416 0.43 -12.15 -19.43
CA HIS A 416 1.65 -12.91 -19.23
C HIS A 416 2.66 -12.07 -18.47
N LEU A 417 3.23 -12.64 -17.41
CA LEU A 417 4.35 -12.08 -16.68
C LEU A 417 5.55 -12.99 -16.81
N TYR A 418 6.67 -12.45 -17.27
CA TYR A 418 7.97 -13.06 -17.20
C TYR A 418 8.82 -12.34 -16.16
N SER A 419 9.55 -13.09 -15.35
CA SER A 419 10.51 -12.54 -14.39
C SER A 419 11.75 -13.40 -14.31
N ARG A 420 12.91 -12.76 -14.29
CA ARG A 420 14.20 -13.40 -14.02
C ARG A 420 14.99 -12.57 -13.03
N MET A 421 15.57 -13.26 -12.02
CA MET A 421 16.43 -12.66 -11.02
C MET A 421 17.73 -13.47 -10.92
N GLN A 422 18.86 -12.77 -10.87
CA GLN A 422 20.14 -13.36 -10.55
C GLN A 422 20.77 -12.57 -9.41
N GLY A 423 21.14 -13.28 -8.36
CA GLY A 423 21.70 -12.70 -7.15
C GLY A 423 23.02 -13.32 -6.76
N ASP A 424 23.85 -12.50 -6.13
CA ASP A 424 25.10 -12.88 -5.49
C ASP A 424 25.08 -12.36 -4.05
N ALA A 425 25.50 -13.19 -3.08
CA ALA A 425 25.59 -12.78 -1.69
C ALA A 425 26.83 -13.35 -1.04
N GLY A 426 27.34 -12.62 -0.06
CA GLY A 426 28.42 -13.05 0.82
C GLY A 426 28.04 -12.87 2.29
N PHE A 427 28.54 -13.77 3.12
CA PHE A 427 28.32 -13.77 4.55
C PHE A 427 29.63 -13.98 5.30
N GLN A 428 29.85 -13.23 6.37
CA GLN A 428 31.01 -13.39 7.27
C GLN A 428 30.59 -13.16 8.72
N MET A 429 30.87 -14.14 9.56
CA MET A 429 30.69 -14.01 11.00
C MET A 429 32.03 -14.29 11.70
N ASN A 430 32.50 -13.32 12.50
CA ASN A 430 33.68 -13.45 13.33
C ASN A 430 33.25 -13.44 14.79
N THR A 431 33.60 -14.50 15.52
CA THR A 431 33.39 -14.59 16.97
C THR A 431 34.74 -14.62 17.69
N VAL A 432 34.89 -13.79 18.70
CA VAL A 432 36.08 -13.80 19.58
C VAL A 432 35.61 -13.99 21.00
N THR A 433 36.05 -15.02 21.64
CA THR A 433 35.74 -15.38 23.04
C THR A 433 37.00 -15.38 23.87
N ALA A 434 37.00 -14.68 25.00
CA ALA A 434 38.08 -14.75 25.96
C ALA A 434 37.82 -15.93 26.90
N ALA A 435 38.55 -17.03 26.74
CA ALA A 435 38.47 -18.19 27.62
C ALA A 435 39.86 -18.53 28.19
N GLY A 436 39.97 -18.66 29.52
CA GLY A 436 41.14 -19.27 30.20
C GLY A 436 42.48 -18.61 29.93
N GLY A 437 42.55 -17.31 29.69
CA GLY A 437 43.75 -16.55 29.48
C GLY A 437 44.23 -16.42 28.02
N GLY A 438 43.45 -16.90 27.05
CA GLY A 438 43.71 -16.74 25.63
C GLY A 438 42.47 -16.31 24.87
N ALA A 439 42.62 -15.52 23.78
CA ALA A 439 41.54 -15.25 22.85
C ALA A 439 41.34 -16.43 21.89
N PHE A 440 40.11 -16.95 21.81
CA PHE A 440 39.74 -18.01 20.88
C PHE A 440 38.79 -17.39 19.83
N GLY A 441 39.05 -17.63 18.56
CA GLY A 441 38.26 -17.09 17.48
C GLY A 441 37.62 -18.15 16.60
N GLU A 442 36.43 -17.90 16.19
CA GLU A 442 35.75 -18.64 15.14
C GLU A 442 35.39 -17.68 14.01
N GLN A 443 35.61 -18.12 12.79
CA GLN A 443 35.21 -17.37 11.60
C GLN A 443 34.39 -18.30 10.69
N TRP A 444 33.13 -17.92 10.51
CA TRP A 444 32.26 -18.54 9.52
C TRP A 444 32.13 -17.58 8.34
N PHE A 445 32.27 -18.11 7.13
CA PHE A 445 32.09 -17.28 5.95
C PHE A 445 31.61 -18.10 4.76
N ALA A 446 30.77 -17.47 3.96
CA ALA A 446 30.39 -17.86 2.62
C ALA A 446 30.83 -16.73 1.69
N ASN A 447 31.77 -17.02 0.79
CA ASN A 447 32.27 -16.01 -0.13
C ASN A 447 31.30 -15.77 -1.26
N GLN A 448 30.55 -16.80 -1.62
CA GLN A 448 29.65 -16.75 -2.77
C GLN A 448 28.39 -17.57 -2.48
N ILE A 449 27.25 -16.89 -2.56
CA ILE A 449 25.93 -17.50 -2.52
C ILE A 449 25.22 -17.00 -3.78
N LEU A 450 25.12 -17.84 -4.79
CA LEU A 450 24.48 -17.52 -6.06
C LEU A 450 23.04 -17.99 -6.06
N LEU A 451 22.16 -17.17 -6.63
CA LEU A 451 20.76 -17.48 -6.83
C LEU A 451 20.35 -17.08 -8.25
N ASP A 452 19.79 -18.02 -9.01
CA ASP A 452 19.11 -17.77 -10.27
C ASP A 452 17.67 -18.23 -10.17
N ARG A 453 16.73 -17.32 -10.46
CA ARG A 453 15.28 -17.63 -10.44
C ARG A 453 14.65 -17.12 -11.71
N GLU A 454 13.85 -17.98 -12.35
CA GLU A 454 13.05 -17.65 -13.52
C GLU A 454 11.59 -18.05 -13.28
N SER A 455 10.66 -17.17 -13.70
CA SER A 455 9.23 -17.41 -13.52
C SER A 455 8.43 -16.94 -14.75
N HIS A 456 7.46 -17.77 -15.13
CA HIS A 456 6.44 -17.44 -16.12
C HIS A 456 5.07 -17.57 -15.49
N LEU A 457 4.25 -16.56 -15.65
CA LEU A 457 2.89 -16.54 -15.16
C LEU A 457 1.94 -16.17 -16.31
N PHE A 458 0.97 -17.03 -16.54
CA PHE A 458 -0.13 -16.80 -17.49
C PHE A 458 -1.42 -16.61 -16.71
N SER A 459 -2.22 -15.63 -17.10
CA SER A 459 -3.52 -15.35 -16.50
C SER A 459 -4.58 -15.12 -17.55
N ALA A 460 -5.80 -15.54 -17.27
CA ALA A 460 -6.98 -15.22 -18.03
C ALA A 460 -8.15 -14.98 -17.09
N ALA A 461 -8.97 -13.97 -17.37
CA ALA A 461 -10.16 -13.70 -16.59
C ALA A 461 -11.34 -13.26 -17.49
N ALA A 462 -12.55 -13.57 -17.03
CA ALA A 462 -13.78 -13.19 -17.68
C ALA A 462 -14.78 -12.66 -16.65
N LEU A 463 -15.51 -11.62 -17.03
CA LEU A 463 -16.66 -11.09 -16.30
C LEU A 463 -17.87 -11.16 -17.21
N ALA A 464 -18.90 -11.86 -16.77
CA ALA A 464 -20.11 -12.09 -17.52
C ALA A 464 -21.34 -11.55 -16.79
N GLY A 465 -22.27 -10.92 -17.52
CA GLY A 465 -23.50 -10.31 -17.01
C GLY A 465 -23.47 -8.77 -17.05
N PRO A 466 -24.44 -8.09 -16.39
CA PRO A 466 -25.49 -8.71 -15.57
C PRO A 466 -26.64 -9.33 -16.38
N TRP A 467 -26.99 -10.58 -16.07
CA TRP A 467 -28.23 -11.20 -16.55
C TRP A 467 -29.27 -11.19 -15.43
N ALA A 468 -30.37 -10.47 -15.62
CA ALA A 468 -31.40 -10.36 -14.58
C ALA A 468 -30.84 -10.06 -13.16
N ASN A 469 -29.87 -9.14 -13.07
CA ASN A 469 -29.17 -8.75 -11.84
C ASN A 469 -28.14 -9.78 -11.27
N LEU A 470 -27.73 -10.75 -12.06
CA LEU A 470 -26.71 -11.71 -11.72
C LEU A 470 -25.43 -11.45 -12.55
N SER A 471 -24.29 -11.38 -11.90
CA SER A 471 -22.99 -11.29 -12.57
C SER A 471 -22.09 -12.42 -12.09
N PHE A 472 -21.31 -12.96 -13.01
CA PHE A 472 -20.36 -14.05 -12.78
C PHE A 472 -18.96 -13.61 -13.20
N SER A 473 -17.96 -13.92 -12.40
CA SER A 473 -16.54 -13.75 -12.73
C SER A 473 -15.81 -15.07 -12.61
N ALA A 474 -14.88 -15.32 -13.53
CA ALA A 474 -13.96 -16.44 -13.47
C ALA A 474 -12.55 -15.97 -13.84
N ALA A 475 -11.55 -16.49 -13.16
CA ALA A 475 -10.16 -16.26 -13.49
C ALA A 475 -9.34 -17.53 -13.29
N VAL A 476 -8.35 -17.71 -14.13
CA VAL A 476 -7.35 -18.78 -14.02
C VAL A 476 -5.96 -18.16 -14.16
N GLN A 477 -5.03 -18.66 -13.34
CA GLN A 477 -3.63 -18.26 -13.34
C GLN A 477 -2.76 -19.50 -13.21
N SER A 478 -1.75 -19.61 -14.05
CA SER A 478 -0.76 -20.70 -14.01
C SER A 478 0.63 -20.08 -13.95
N GLU A 479 1.43 -20.49 -12.97
CA GLU A 479 2.78 -20.01 -12.74
C GLU A 479 3.76 -21.18 -12.70
N TRP A 480 4.85 -21.05 -13.43
CA TRP A 480 6.01 -21.95 -13.38
C TRP A 480 7.21 -21.15 -12.89
N THR A 481 7.85 -21.65 -11.85
CA THR A 481 9.06 -21.05 -11.30
C THR A 481 10.14 -22.10 -11.19
N ARG A 482 11.32 -21.77 -11.66
CA ARG A 482 12.57 -22.51 -11.41
C ARG A 482 13.52 -21.63 -10.66
N GLN A 483 14.13 -22.17 -9.62
CA GLN A 483 15.16 -21.51 -8.84
C GLN A 483 16.32 -22.46 -8.62
N THR A 484 17.54 -21.97 -8.82
CA THR A 484 18.77 -22.70 -8.49
C THR A 484 19.62 -21.88 -7.54
N GLY A 485 20.22 -22.52 -6.56
CA GLY A 485 21.12 -21.91 -5.59
C GLY A 485 22.43 -22.68 -5.52
N LEU A 486 23.51 -21.94 -5.43
CA LEU A 486 24.87 -22.48 -5.20
C LEU A 486 25.51 -21.65 -4.11
N GLY A 487 26.11 -22.29 -3.10
CA GLY A 487 26.84 -21.61 -2.04
C GLY A 487 28.09 -22.37 -1.63
N ASP A 488 29.03 -21.60 -1.10
CA ASP A 488 30.18 -22.15 -0.38
C ASP A 488 30.13 -21.74 1.08
N GLU A 489 30.57 -22.61 1.96
CA GLU A 489 30.69 -22.31 3.39
C GLU A 489 32.06 -22.79 3.90
N ASN A 490 32.69 -21.96 4.74
CA ASN A 490 33.98 -22.29 5.36
C ASN A 490 33.94 -21.91 6.85
N LEU A 491 34.50 -22.78 7.67
CA LEU A 491 34.70 -22.54 9.09
C LEU A 491 36.19 -22.55 9.43
N GLN A 492 36.69 -21.49 10.05
CA GLN A 492 38.03 -21.41 10.60
C GLN A 492 37.95 -21.28 12.12
N VAL A 493 38.66 -22.13 12.84
CA VAL A 493 38.63 -22.16 14.30
C VAL A 493 40.08 -22.04 14.82
N GLY A 494 40.32 -21.18 15.81
CA GLY A 494 41.64 -21.10 16.43
C GLY A 494 41.91 -19.77 17.15
N ASN A 495 43.18 -19.63 17.58
CA ASN A 495 43.63 -18.38 18.14
C ASN A 495 43.72 -17.33 17.01
N PRO A 496 43.11 -16.10 17.15
CA PRO A 496 43.21 -15.05 16.15
C PRO A 496 44.66 -14.66 15.78
N ALA A 497 45.63 -14.89 16.68
CA ALA A 497 47.03 -14.64 16.43
C ALA A 497 47.74 -15.79 15.68
N ILE A 498 47.15 -16.99 15.67
CA ILE A 498 47.67 -18.19 15.01
C ILE A 498 46.45 -18.99 14.49
N PRO A 499 45.82 -18.56 13.38
CA PRO A 499 44.68 -19.28 12.87
C PRO A 499 45.05 -20.68 12.42
N PHE A 500 44.52 -21.70 13.09
CA PHE A 500 44.52 -23.07 12.56
C PHE A 500 43.50 -23.10 11.41
N LEU A 501 44.02 -23.05 10.21
CA LEU A 501 43.23 -23.25 9.01
C LEU A 501 42.95 -24.74 8.85
N PHE A 502 41.77 -25.17 9.28
CA PHE A 502 41.13 -26.34 8.70
C PHE A 502 39.88 -25.83 7.94
N PRO A 503 40.06 -25.22 6.77
CA PRO A 503 38.91 -24.99 5.94
C PRO A 503 38.43 -26.37 5.48
N THR A 504 37.33 -26.83 6.04
CA THR A 504 36.53 -27.87 5.39
C THR A 504 35.59 -27.12 4.45
N PRO A 505 35.93 -26.97 3.17
CA PRO A 505 35.07 -26.32 2.24
C PRO A 505 33.77 -27.12 2.12
N ILE A 506 32.65 -26.44 2.34
CA ILE A 506 31.33 -27.00 2.20
C ILE A 506 30.74 -26.36 0.95
N THR A 507 30.25 -27.17 0.03
CA THR A 507 29.49 -26.67 -1.13
C THR A 507 28.03 -27.04 -0.96
N LEU A 508 27.17 -26.06 -1.18
CA LEU A 508 25.73 -26.18 -1.11
C LEU A 508 25.13 -26.01 -2.50
N ASN A 509 24.30 -26.96 -2.91
CA ASN A 509 23.52 -26.91 -4.14
C ASN A 509 22.04 -27.01 -3.80
N SER A 510 21.21 -26.17 -4.44
CA SER A 510 19.78 -26.29 -4.32
C SER A 510 19.06 -26.04 -5.66
N GLN A 511 17.97 -26.75 -5.86
CA GLN A 511 17.07 -26.53 -6.98
C GLN A 511 15.65 -26.63 -6.46
N LEU A 512 14.82 -25.68 -6.90
CA LEU A 512 13.41 -25.61 -6.60
C LEU A 512 12.65 -25.40 -7.92
N ASP A 513 11.80 -26.35 -8.26
CA ASP A 513 10.84 -26.23 -9.37
C ASP A 513 9.43 -26.18 -8.78
N THR A 514 8.67 -25.17 -9.16
CA THR A 514 7.31 -24.98 -8.65
C THR A 514 6.33 -24.73 -9.81
N HIS A 515 5.20 -25.39 -9.77
CA HIS A 515 4.07 -25.13 -10.66
C HIS A 515 2.83 -24.86 -9.82
N THR A 516 2.22 -23.69 -10.02
CA THR A 516 1.03 -23.26 -9.29
C THR A 516 -0.10 -22.98 -10.27
N LEU A 517 -1.25 -23.64 -10.06
CA LEU A 517 -2.52 -23.34 -10.75
C LEU A 517 -3.48 -22.70 -9.74
N THR A 518 -4.01 -21.54 -10.07
CA THR A 518 -5.01 -20.83 -9.25
C THR A 518 -6.27 -20.58 -10.08
N GLU A 519 -7.40 -20.96 -9.54
CA GLU A 519 -8.73 -20.74 -10.10
C GLU A 519 -9.54 -19.87 -9.15
N GLN A 520 -10.25 -18.90 -9.68
CA GLN A 520 -11.11 -18.00 -8.90
C GLN A 520 -12.47 -17.87 -9.56
N PHE A 521 -13.52 -17.89 -8.76
CA PHE A 521 -14.89 -17.74 -9.20
C PHE A 521 -15.60 -16.73 -8.29
N GLY A 522 -16.43 -15.89 -8.88
CA GLY A 522 -17.24 -14.94 -8.16
C GLY A 522 -18.66 -14.88 -8.71
N LEU A 523 -19.63 -14.83 -7.80
CA LEU A 523 -21.03 -14.65 -8.09
C LEU A 523 -21.54 -13.44 -7.33
N ARG A 524 -22.25 -12.55 -8.02
CA ARG A 524 -22.87 -11.38 -7.42
C ARG A 524 -24.32 -11.25 -7.87
N CYS A 525 -25.23 -11.13 -6.91
CA CYS A 525 -26.65 -10.94 -7.13
C CYS A 525 -27.08 -9.57 -6.59
N THR A 526 -27.74 -8.77 -7.45
CA THR A 526 -28.29 -7.44 -7.12
C THR A 526 -29.82 -7.39 -7.28
N GLY A 527 -30.46 -8.57 -7.42
CA GLY A 527 -31.90 -8.68 -7.65
C GLY A 527 -32.78 -8.46 -6.42
N LEU A 528 -32.18 -8.50 -5.24
CA LEU A 528 -32.88 -8.20 -3.99
C LEU A 528 -32.95 -6.69 -3.75
N PRO A 529 -34.10 -6.13 -3.35
CA PRO A 529 -34.20 -4.70 -3.06
C PRO A 529 -33.18 -4.26 -2.02
N HIS A 530 -32.42 -3.23 -2.36
CA HIS A 530 -31.39 -2.63 -1.49
C HIS A 530 -30.31 -3.58 -0.99
N THR A 531 -30.16 -4.76 -1.61
CA THR A 531 -29.26 -5.82 -1.12
C THR A 531 -28.41 -6.37 -2.25
N VAL A 532 -27.14 -6.54 -1.98
CA VAL A 532 -26.18 -7.26 -2.81
C VAL A 532 -25.72 -8.48 -2.04
N VAL A 533 -25.86 -9.65 -2.63
CA VAL A 533 -25.30 -10.91 -2.13
C VAL A 533 -24.16 -11.33 -3.03
N PHE A 534 -23.08 -11.84 -2.45
CA PHE A 534 -21.95 -12.34 -3.20
C PHE A 534 -21.41 -13.65 -2.62
N ALA A 535 -20.82 -14.45 -3.50
CA ALA A 535 -20.03 -15.64 -3.14
C ALA A 535 -18.78 -15.66 -4.01
N GLU A 536 -17.64 -15.99 -3.41
CA GLU A 536 -16.34 -16.03 -4.06
C GLU A 536 -15.65 -17.34 -3.67
N GLY A 537 -14.96 -17.96 -4.61
CA GLY A 537 -14.16 -19.16 -4.39
C GLY A 537 -12.78 -18.99 -5.00
N ARG A 538 -11.75 -19.42 -4.29
CA ARG A 538 -10.39 -19.54 -4.78
C ARG A 538 -9.86 -20.94 -4.49
N PHE A 539 -9.38 -21.58 -5.51
CA PHE A 539 -8.75 -22.90 -5.46
C PHE A 539 -7.33 -22.76 -6.02
N GLN A 540 -6.37 -23.31 -5.33
CA GLN A 540 -4.98 -23.27 -5.77
C GLN A 540 -4.36 -24.65 -5.54
N GLN A 541 -3.68 -25.13 -6.55
CA GLN A 541 -2.88 -26.34 -6.51
C GLN A 541 -1.43 -25.95 -6.81
N GLU A 542 -0.49 -26.43 -5.99
CA GLU A 542 0.91 -26.17 -6.16
C GLU A 542 1.69 -27.47 -6.02
N GLY A 543 2.39 -27.86 -7.06
CA GLY A 543 3.40 -28.91 -7.03
C GLY A 543 4.79 -28.31 -6.91
N ARG A 544 5.59 -28.82 -5.99
CA ARG A 544 6.95 -28.33 -5.72
C ARG A 544 7.92 -29.48 -5.65
N GLY A 545 8.96 -29.45 -6.48
CA GLY A 545 10.12 -30.35 -6.39
C GLY A 545 11.32 -29.60 -5.82
N THR A 546 11.91 -30.11 -4.75
CA THR A 546 13.09 -29.55 -4.10
C THR A 546 14.24 -30.55 -4.10
N PHE A 547 15.39 -30.10 -4.60
CA PHE A 547 16.66 -30.83 -4.48
C PHE A 547 17.62 -29.99 -3.65
N GLU A 548 18.29 -30.63 -2.67
CA GLU A 548 19.27 -29.98 -1.82
C GLU A 548 20.45 -30.94 -1.57
N GLN A 549 21.66 -30.40 -1.69
CA GLN A 549 22.86 -31.15 -1.47
C GLN A 549 23.91 -30.31 -0.74
N GLN A 550 24.51 -30.92 0.28
CA GLN A 550 25.71 -30.39 0.92
C GLN A 550 26.86 -31.39 0.65
N VAL A 551 27.94 -30.88 0.09
CA VAL A 551 29.18 -31.66 -0.15
C VAL A 551 30.28 -31.12 0.75
N GLY A 552 30.95 -32.00 1.48
CA GLY A 552 31.94 -31.63 2.46
C GLY A 552 31.36 -31.41 3.87
N GLY A 553 32.27 -31.34 4.85
CA GLY A 553 31.91 -31.27 6.26
C GLY A 553 31.46 -32.59 6.88
N ALA A 554 31.20 -32.56 8.19
CA ALA A 554 30.74 -33.73 8.96
C ALA A 554 29.26 -34.06 8.72
N GLU A 555 28.51 -33.12 8.15
CA GLU A 555 27.05 -33.16 7.96
C GLU A 555 26.64 -33.17 6.48
N ALA A 556 27.51 -33.70 5.60
CA ALA A 556 27.16 -33.78 4.18
C ALA A 556 25.90 -34.63 3.95
N PHE A 557 25.00 -34.12 3.10
CA PHE A 557 23.74 -34.79 2.79
C PHE A 557 23.31 -34.54 1.34
N LEU A 558 22.41 -35.38 0.87
CA LEU A 558 21.63 -35.18 -0.34
C LEU A 558 20.16 -35.43 0.00
N ARG A 559 19.28 -34.54 -0.42
CA ARG A 559 17.83 -34.63 -0.16
C ARG A 559 17.02 -34.25 -1.39
N ARG A 560 15.98 -35.03 -1.64
CA ARG A 560 14.94 -34.74 -2.60
C ARG A 560 13.58 -34.82 -1.93
N THR A 561 12.81 -33.73 -2.05
CA THR A 561 11.48 -33.64 -1.45
C THR A 561 10.51 -33.06 -2.48
N ASP A 562 9.43 -33.79 -2.73
CA ASP A 562 8.29 -33.27 -3.45
C ASP A 562 7.23 -32.82 -2.44
N ALA A 563 6.53 -31.75 -2.76
CA ALA A 563 5.44 -31.26 -1.95
C ALA A 563 4.27 -30.86 -2.85
N ASP A 564 3.10 -31.38 -2.49
CA ASP A 564 1.83 -31.01 -3.12
C ASP A 564 1.02 -30.17 -2.14
N ALA A 565 0.66 -28.97 -2.54
CA ALA A 565 -0.09 -28.04 -1.72
C ALA A 565 -1.41 -27.67 -2.37
N ASP A 566 -2.49 -27.79 -1.59
CA ASP A 566 -3.84 -27.36 -1.94
C ASP A 566 -4.26 -26.19 -1.05
N LEU A 567 -4.88 -25.18 -1.67
CA LEU A 567 -5.59 -24.12 -0.96
C LEU A 567 -7.01 -24.05 -1.46
N ARG A 568 -7.96 -24.01 -0.53
CA ARG A 568 -9.38 -23.77 -0.77
C ARG A 568 -9.84 -22.60 0.07
N GLU A 569 -10.36 -21.57 -0.57
CA GLU A 569 -10.92 -20.42 0.10
C GLU A 569 -12.31 -20.14 -0.44
N LEU A 570 -13.28 -20.07 0.45
CA LEU A 570 -14.65 -19.74 0.14
C LEU A 570 -15.07 -18.53 0.96
N ARG A 571 -15.67 -17.56 0.32
CA ARG A 571 -16.19 -16.37 0.96
C ARG A 571 -17.60 -16.10 0.47
N ALA A 572 -18.52 -15.87 1.41
CA ALA A 572 -19.87 -15.46 1.08
C ALA A 572 -20.29 -14.30 1.99
N GLY A 573 -21.16 -13.43 1.47
CA GLY A 573 -21.60 -12.29 2.26
C GLY A 573 -22.68 -11.49 1.57
N PHE A 574 -23.10 -10.45 2.28
CA PHE A 574 -24.09 -9.51 1.78
C PHE A 574 -23.81 -8.08 2.22
N HIS A 575 -24.32 -7.13 1.45
CA HIS A 575 -24.45 -5.71 1.80
C HIS A 575 -25.89 -5.31 1.60
N THR A 576 -26.52 -4.81 2.62
CA THR A 576 -27.93 -4.40 2.55
C THR A 576 -28.15 -3.02 3.18
N SER A 577 -29.06 -2.26 2.60
CA SER A 577 -29.52 -0.96 3.15
C SER A 577 -31.03 -1.01 3.34
N PRO A 578 -31.51 -1.82 4.34
CA PRO A 578 -32.91 -2.12 4.49
C PRO A 578 -33.75 -0.89 4.87
N TRP A 579 -33.12 0.12 5.49
CA TRP A 579 -33.76 1.37 5.90
C TRP A 579 -32.95 2.58 5.43
N VAL A 580 -33.64 3.70 5.33
CA VAL A 580 -32.97 4.98 5.04
C VAL A 580 -31.98 5.28 6.17
N GLY A 581 -30.70 5.39 5.80
CA GLY A 581 -29.64 5.71 6.77
C GLY A 581 -29.03 4.53 7.49
N ALA A 582 -29.45 3.28 7.24
CA ALA A 582 -28.82 2.08 7.79
C ALA A 582 -28.23 1.22 6.70
N THR A 583 -27.00 0.76 6.90
CA THR A 583 -26.31 -0.21 6.03
C THR A 583 -25.75 -1.30 6.90
N VAL A 584 -26.05 -2.54 6.58
CA VAL A 584 -25.52 -3.75 7.22
C VAL A 584 -24.70 -4.52 6.20
N SER A 585 -23.54 -4.96 6.59
CA SER A 585 -22.75 -5.92 5.81
C SER A 585 -22.26 -7.04 6.70
N ALA A 586 -22.29 -8.26 6.17
CA ALA A 586 -21.64 -9.39 6.81
C ALA A 586 -21.01 -10.28 5.74
N SER A 587 -19.87 -10.85 6.08
CA SER A 587 -19.22 -11.87 5.29
C SER A 587 -18.59 -12.93 6.19
N TYR A 588 -18.63 -14.14 5.71
CA TYR A 588 -17.90 -15.28 6.25
C TYR A 588 -16.90 -15.76 5.22
N LYS A 589 -15.69 -16.05 5.67
CA LYS A 589 -14.62 -16.61 4.86
C LYS A 589 -14.07 -17.84 5.56
N HIS A 590 -14.01 -18.92 4.82
CA HIS A 590 -13.36 -20.17 5.20
C HIS A 590 -12.15 -20.41 4.31
N ARG A 591 -11.00 -20.73 4.92
CA ARG A 591 -9.78 -21.04 4.21
C ARG A 591 -9.15 -22.32 4.75
N GLU A 592 -8.87 -23.24 3.86
CA GLU A 592 -8.14 -24.46 4.15
C GLU A 592 -6.88 -24.51 3.31
N THR A 593 -5.75 -24.82 3.93
CA THR A 593 -4.51 -25.11 3.23
C THR A 593 -3.98 -26.46 3.69
N ARG A 594 -3.48 -27.25 2.76
CA ARG A 594 -2.84 -28.52 3.04
C ARG A 594 -1.63 -28.68 2.15
N THR A 595 -0.51 -29.07 2.73
CA THR A 595 0.71 -29.43 2.01
C THR A 595 1.14 -30.80 2.47
N ASP A 596 1.21 -31.72 1.56
CA ASP A 596 1.73 -33.10 1.78
C ASP A 596 3.15 -33.17 1.23
N TYR A 597 4.07 -33.76 1.98
CA TYR A 597 5.48 -33.87 1.64
C TYR A 597 5.85 -35.33 1.39
N ALA A 598 6.47 -35.59 0.25
CA ALA A 598 7.09 -36.86 -0.10
C ALA A 598 8.61 -36.70 -0.05
N ASN A 599 9.25 -37.24 0.96
CA ASN A 599 10.69 -37.26 1.08
C ASN A 599 11.23 -38.45 0.28
N LEU A 600 11.57 -38.22 -0.99
CA LEU A 600 11.90 -39.26 -1.95
C LEU A 600 13.30 -39.87 -1.73
N GLU A 601 14.23 -39.03 -1.34
CA GLU A 601 15.62 -39.43 -1.15
C GLU A 601 16.25 -38.64 0.00
N TYR A 602 16.94 -39.34 0.88
CA TYR A 602 17.76 -38.72 1.90
C TYR A 602 18.99 -39.61 2.14
N VAL A 603 20.16 -39.07 1.84
CA VAL A 603 21.44 -39.73 2.03
C VAL A 603 22.30 -38.85 2.91
N ILE A 604 22.88 -39.43 3.96
CA ILE A 604 23.86 -38.79 4.85
C ILE A 604 25.19 -39.53 4.82
N VAL A 605 26.26 -38.83 5.12
CA VAL A 605 27.56 -39.48 5.32
C VAL A 605 27.54 -40.41 6.53
N PRO A 606 28.23 -41.57 6.49
CA PRO A 606 28.35 -42.43 7.65
C PRO A 606 28.94 -41.69 8.86
N GLY A 607 28.21 -41.70 10.00
CA GLY A 607 28.59 -40.95 11.22
C GLY A 607 28.05 -39.53 11.31
N GLY A 608 27.41 -39.00 10.29
CA GLY A 608 26.71 -37.73 10.37
C GLY A 608 25.45 -37.82 11.22
N HIS A 609 24.98 -36.67 11.72
CA HIS A 609 23.72 -36.60 12.48
C HIS A 609 22.54 -36.82 11.54
N PRO A 610 21.67 -37.80 11.82
CA PRO A 610 20.46 -37.97 11.05
C PRO A 610 19.58 -36.71 11.20
N TYR A 611 18.93 -36.33 10.12
CA TYR A 611 17.96 -35.25 10.15
C TYR A 611 16.87 -35.56 11.17
N PRO A 612 16.52 -34.61 12.10
CA PRO A 612 15.77 -34.94 13.31
C PRO A 612 14.28 -35.22 13.09
N GLY A 613 13.77 -35.13 11.88
CA GLY A 613 12.39 -35.47 11.54
C GLY A 613 11.97 -34.86 10.22
N PHE A 614 11.27 -35.66 9.40
CA PHE A 614 10.73 -35.18 8.15
C PHE A 614 9.32 -34.63 8.34
N LEU A 615 9.04 -33.52 7.71
CA LEU A 615 7.66 -33.04 7.55
C LEU A 615 6.93 -34.01 6.63
N ARG A 616 5.77 -34.45 7.06
CA ARG A 616 4.82 -35.24 6.26
C ARG A 616 3.68 -34.39 5.75
N GLN A 617 3.19 -33.48 6.60
CA GLN A 617 2.04 -32.69 6.28
C GLN A 617 2.06 -31.39 7.07
N ARG A 618 1.63 -30.33 6.41
CA ARG A 618 1.22 -29.09 7.05
C ARG A 618 -0.21 -28.76 6.63
N ALA A 619 -1.07 -28.51 7.59
CA ALA A 619 -2.44 -28.09 7.34
C ALA A 619 -2.78 -26.84 8.15
N SER A 620 -3.61 -25.98 7.61
CA SER A 620 -4.22 -24.91 8.36
C SER A 620 -5.70 -24.75 7.97
N HIS A 621 -6.52 -24.44 8.97
CA HIS A 621 -7.92 -24.12 8.80
C HIS A 621 -8.15 -22.73 9.37
N GLY A 622 -8.78 -21.86 8.64
CA GLY A 622 -9.03 -20.48 9.05
C GLY A 622 -10.47 -20.08 8.79
N ASP A 623 -11.11 -19.53 9.82
CA ASP A 623 -12.46 -18.97 9.76
C ASP A 623 -12.43 -17.49 10.09
N GLU A 624 -13.06 -16.68 9.25
CA GLU A 624 -13.14 -15.24 9.44
C GLU A 624 -14.59 -14.79 9.26
N VAL A 625 -15.11 -14.08 10.27
CA VAL A 625 -16.40 -13.39 10.21
C VAL A 625 -16.13 -11.89 10.30
N ASP A 626 -16.67 -11.12 9.36
CA ASP A 626 -16.66 -9.64 9.42
C ASP A 626 -18.10 -9.16 9.32
N ALA A 627 -18.57 -8.44 10.33
CA ALA A 627 -19.91 -7.86 10.37
C ALA A 627 -19.83 -6.38 10.69
N ARG A 628 -20.52 -5.55 9.94
CA ARG A 628 -20.54 -4.09 10.12
C ARG A 628 -21.95 -3.53 10.01
N LEU A 629 -22.27 -2.63 10.90
CA LEU A 629 -23.45 -1.80 10.87
C LEU A 629 -23.03 -0.33 10.79
N SER A 630 -23.52 0.39 9.80
CA SER A 630 -23.45 1.86 9.74
C SER A 630 -24.88 2.39 9.82
N TRP A 631 -25.16 3.21 10.81
CA TRP A 631 -26.49 3.72 11.05
C TRP A 631 -26.49 5.23 11.31
N ARG A 632 -27.29 5.95 10.55
CA ARG A 632 -27.63 7.35 10.82
C ARG A 632 -28.89 7.39 11.69
N ALA A 633 -28.69 7.34 13.00
CA ALA A 633 -29.78 7.34 13.97
C ALA A 633 -30.60 8.66 13.95
N ALA A 634 -29.92 9.77 13.63
CA ALA A 634 -30.50 11.08 13.40
C ALA A 634 -29.68 11.88 12.38
N ASN A 635 -30.18 13.00 11.88
CA ASN A 635 -29.42 13.85 10.94
C ASN A 635 -28.09 14.36 11.53
N TRP A 636 -28.03 14.45 12.84
CA TRP A 636 -26.88 14.91 13.61
C TRP A 636 -26.06 13.77 14.23
N TRP A 637 -26.49 12.49 14.11
CA TRP A 637 -25.83 11.36 14.74
C TRP A 637 -25.68 10.18 13.79
N LYS A 638 -24.42 9.86 13.46
CA LYS A 638 -24.02 8.67 12.72
C LYS A 638 -23.22 7.75 13.65
N MET A 639 -23.53 6.47 13.63
CA MET A 639 -22.80 5.45 14.37
C MET A 639 -22.36 4.30 13.45
N GLN A 640 -21.27 3.64 13.83
CA GLN A 640 -20.73 2.46 13.17
C GLN A 640 -20.39 1.42 14.24
N PHE A 641 -20.75 0.18 13.96
CA PHE A 641 -20.33 -0.97 14.76
C PHE A 641 -19.66 -1.97 13.85
N GLY A 642 -18.59 -2.58 14.31
CA GLY A 642 -17.89 -3.65 13.64
C GLY A 642 -17.57 -4.78 14.61
N TYR A 643 -17.71 -5.99 14.12
CA TYR A 643 -17.25 -7.19 14.78
C TYR A 643 -16.46 -8.02 13.80
N ARG A 644 -15.28 -8.50 14.21
CA ARG A 644 -14.46 -9.44 13.45
C ARG A 644 -14.05 -10.58 14.36
N LEU A 645 -14.24 -11.79 13.85
CA LEU A 645 -13.68 -13.03 14.38
C LEU A 645 -12.63 -13.52 13.40
N THR A 646 -11.47 -13.91 13.89
CA THR A 646 -10.46 -14.65 13.14
C THR A 646 -10.02 -15.83 13.97
N ALA A 647 -10.27 -17.03 13.48
CA ALA A 647 -9.81 -18.27 14.09
C ALA A 647 -8.93 -19.01 13.10
N THR A 648 -7.74 -19.47 13.53
CA THR A 648 -6.82 -20.21 12.67
C THR A 648 -6.16 -21.33 13.44
N ASP A 649 -6.28 -22.54 12.93
CA ASP A 649 -5.63 -23.72 13.44
C ASP A 649 -4.50 -24.18 12.50
N TYR A 650 -3.35 -24.49 13.06
CA TYR A 650 -2.18 -25.00 12.34
C TYR A 650 -1.79 -26.37 12.89
N VAL A 651 -1.59 -27.31 11.98
CA VAL A 651 -1.11 -28.64 12.33
C VAL A 651 0.04 -29.02 11.41
N THR A 652 1.16 -29.43 12.01
CA THR A 652 2.33 -29.96 11.31
C THR A 652 2.54 -31.41 11.77
N ALA A 653 2.49 -32.35 10.86
CA ALA A 653 2.80 -33.75 11.13
C ALA A 653 4.23 -34.07 10.68
N THR A 654 4.95 -34.81 11.52
CA THR A 654 6.34 -35.22 11.31
C THR A 654 6.52 -36.73 11.47
N ASP A 655 7.54 -37.30 10.81
CA ASP A 655 7.96 -38.69 11.04
C ASP A 655 8.63 -38.84 12.39
N ALA A 656 8.46 -40.04 12.99
CA ALA A 656 9.27 -40.46 14.11
C ALA A 656 10.64 -40.93 13.62
N LEU A 657 11.70 -40.46 14.30
CA LEU A 657 13.06 -41.00 14.13
C LEU A 657 13.44 -41.67 15.46
N PRO A 658 13.59 -43.02 15.48
CA PRO A 658 13.97 -43.74 16.68
C PRO A 658 15.26 -43.19 17.30
N GLY A 659 15.22 -42.82 18.57
CA GLY A 659 16.33 -42.28 19.32
C GLY A 659 16.53 -40.76 19.19
N PHE A 660 15.80 -40.05 18.29
CA PHE A 660 15.97 -38.61 18.06
C PHE A 660 14.68 -37.82 18.21
N THR A 661 13.61 -38.18 17.51
CA THR A 661 12.32 -37.53 17.65
C THR A 661 11.17 -38.51 17.79
N PRO A 662 10.21 -38.23 18.67
CA PRO A 662 9.04 -39.08 18.82
C PRO A 662 8.07 -39.02 17.63
N GLY A 663 8.23 -38.06 16.73
CA GLY A 663 7.31 -37.80 15.66
C GLY A 663 5.94 -37.28 16.17
N GLY A 664 4.97 -37.23 15.30
CA GLY A 664 3.58 -36.90 15.63
C GLY A 664 3.07 -35.60 15.07
N ALA A 665 2.06 -35.04 15.73
CA ALA A 665 1.40 -33.82 15.29
C ALA A 665 1.71 -32.65 16.23
N VAL A 666 2.11 -31.54 15.66
CA VAL A 666 2.32 -30.27 16.36
C VAL A 666 1.26 -29.27 15.89
N ALA A 667 0.39 -28.85 16.81
CA ALA A 667 -0.48 -27.69 16.62
C ALA A 667 0.26 -26.45 17.13
N SER A 668 0.68 -25.58 16.22
CA SER A 668 1.56 -24.47 16.55
C SER A 668 0.86 -23.14 16.33
N ALA A 669 0.77 -22.33 17.39
CA ALA A 669 0.20 -20.98 17.36
C ALA A 669 -1.24 -20.94 16.82
N ASN A 670 -2.09 -21.93 17.18
CA ASN A 670 -3.51 -21.84 16.93
C ASN A 670 -4.03 -20.55 17.56
N HIS A 671 -4.68 -19.73 16.74
CA HIS A 671 -4.96 -18.35 17.07
C HIS A 671 -6.44 -18.05 16.95
N ASP A 672 -7.02 -17.51 18.02
CA ASP A 672 -8.38 -16.97 18.07
C ASP A 672 -8.32 -15.50 18.43
N ALA A 673 -8.99 -14.66 17.65
CA ALA A 673 -9.08 -13.23 17.94
C ALA A 673 -10.49 -12.69 17.67
N HIS A 674 -11.02 -11.98 18.65
CA HIS A 674 -12.27 -11.25 18.58
C HIS A 674 -12.00 -9.75 18.61
N THR A 675 -12.47 -9.03 17.63
CA THR A 675 -12.33 -7.56 17.58
C THR A 675 -13.70 -6.92 17.51
N TRP A 676 -14.01 -6.08 18.47
CA TRP A 676 -15.18 -5.20 18.48
C TRP A 676 -14.72 -3.78 18.21
N SER A 677 -15.46 -3.06 17.38
CA SER A 677 -15.21 -1.66 17.11
C SER A 677 -16.50 -0.87 17.09
N MET A 678 -16.45 0.36 17.59
CA MET A 678 -17.55 1.31 17.43
C MET A 678 -17.04 2.70 17.13
N GLY A 679 -17.84 3.46 16.38
CA GLY A 679 -17.53 4.81 16.00
C GLY A 679 -18.79 5.67 16.04
N HIS A 680 -18.64 6.93 16.47
CA HIS A 680 -19.70 7.92 16.52
C HIS A 680 -19.24 9.21 15.86
N THR A 681 -20.11 9.79 15.07
CA THR A 681 -19.96 11.16 14.56
C THR A 681 -21.23 11.92 14.94
N LEU A 682 -21.07 13.01 15.67
CA LEU A 682 -22.15 13.81 16.21
C LEU A 682 -21.99 15.26 15.75
N THR A 683 -23.05 15.84 15.23
CA THR A 683 -23.12 17.25 14.91
C THR A 683 -24.36 17.87 15.59
N PRO A 684 -24.39 17.85 16.96
CA PRO A 684 -25.60 18.17 17.70
C PRO A 684 -26.01 19.64 17.54
N PHE A 685 -25.05 20.51 17.27
CA PHE A 685 -25.24 21.93 17.05
C PHE A 685 -24.46 22.39 15.82
N ARG A 686 -24.87 23.49 15.19
CA ARG A 686 -24.24 24.03 13.95
C ARG A 686 -22.73 24.25 14.04
N ARG A 687 -22.20 24.46 15.25
CA ARG A 687 -20.79 24.79 15.49
C ARG A 687 -19.97 23.65 16.05
N TRP A 688 -20.58 22.51 16.34
CA TRP A 688 -19.90 21.39 16.97
C TRP A 688 -19.88 20.16 16.08
N THR A 689 -18.69 19.58 15.92
CA THR A 689 -18.51 18.24 15.35
C THR A 689 -17.72 17.43 16.36
N LEU A 690 -18.30 16.33 16.80
CA LEU A 690 -17.69 15.40 17.73
C LEU A 690 -17.50 14.06 17.04
N ASN A 691 -16.34 13.44 17.24
CA ASN A 691 -16.08 12.06 16.81
C ASN A 691 -15.53 11.27 18.00
N ALA A 692 -15.98 10.04 18.10
CA ALA A 692 -15.42 9.08 19.06
C ALA A 692 -15.34 7.73 18.37
N SER A 693 -14.27 7.00 18.58
CA SER A 693 -14.17 5.60 18.19
C SER A 693 -13.42 4.82 19.25
N ALA A 694 -13.80 3.57 19.41
CA ALA A 694 -13.13 2.62 20.28
C ALA A 694 -13.07 1.26 19.61
N SER A 695 -12.02 0.51 19.89
CA SER A 695 -11.89 -0.89 19.51
C SER A 695 -11.27 -1.68 20.65
N TYR A 696 -11.72 -2.92 20.77
CA TYR A 696 -11.17 -3.90 21.70
C TYR A 696 -10.91 -5.20 20.95
N THR A 697 -9.70 -5.71 21.08
CA THR A 697 -9.32 -7.01 20.55
C THR A 697 -8.91 -7.91 21.70
N ASP A 698 -9.56 -9.07 21.78
CA ASP A 698 -9.18 -10.18 22.65
C ASP A 698 -8.61 -11.28 21.78
N SER A 699 -7.38 -11.73 22.07
CA SER A 699 -6.70 -12.74 21.27
C SER A 699 -6.04 -13.80 22.15
N ARG A 700 -5.98 -15.02 21.62
CA ARG A 700 -5.34 -16.15 22.25
C ARG A 700 -4.57 -16.97 21.22
N ALA A 701 -3.35 -17.35 21.57
CA ALA A 701 -2.57 -18.28 20.77
C ALA A 701 -2.14 -19.48 21.62
N THR A 702 -2.30 -20.68 21.10
CA THR A 702 -1.99 -21.94 21.78
C THR A 702 -1.10 -22.83 20.94
N SER A 703 -0.26 -23.65 21.58
CA SER A 703 0.53 -24.66 20.92
C SER A 703 0.44 -25.97 21.68
N ALA A 704 0.38 -27.09 20.96
CA ALA A 704 0.31 -28.41 21.53
C ALA A 704 1.12 -29.40 20.69
N GLN A 705 1.68 -30.41 21.33
CA GLN A 705 2.34 -31.54 20.67
C GLN A 705 1.60 -32.82 21.05
N ASN A 706 1.15 -33.59 20.08
CA ASN A 706 0.38 -34.83 20.27
C ASN A 706 -0.82 -34.65 21.20
N GLY A 707 -1.50 -33.50 21.10
CA GLY A 707 -2.66 -33.17 21.93
C GLY A 707 -2.35 -32.65 23.33
N VAL A 708 -1.07 -32.62 23.72
CA VAL A 708 -0.65 -32.09 25.03
C VAL A 708 -0.14 -30.66 24.83
N ALA A 709 -0.62 -29.72 25.66
CA ALA A 709 -0.14 -28.34 25.62
C ALA A 709 1.38 -28.31 25.81
N SER A 710 2.10 -27.77 24.83
CA SER A 710 3.56 -27.72 24.80
C SER A 710 4.13 -26.45 25.39
N VAL A 711 3.38 -25.36 25.32
CA VAL A 711 3.71 -24.05 25.89
C VAL A 711 2.49 -23.41 26.53
N VAL A 712 2.74 -22.54 27.50
CA VAL A 712 1.69 -21.71 28.11
C VAL A 712 1.07 -20.82 27.02
N PRO A 713 -0.26 -20.74 26.93
CA PRO A 713 -0.92 -19.92 25.94
C PRO A 713 -0.57 -18.43 26.05
N TRP A 714 -0.38 -17.79 24.91
CA TRP A 714 -0.42 -16.34 24.80
C TRP A 714 -1.85 -15.86 24.91
N ARG A 715 -2.05 -14.80 25.69
CA ARG A 715 -3.32 -14.09 25.77
C ARG A 715 -3.04 -12.60 25.69
N GLY A 716 -3.91 -11.87 25.02
CA GLY A 716 -3.73 -10.44 24.94
C GLY A 716 -5.02 -9.68 24.68
N GLY A 717 -5.19 -8.60 25.44
CA GLY A 717 -6.20 -7.60 25.22
C GLY A 717 -5.59 -6.31 24.73
N ILE A 718 -6.11 -5.77 23.61
CA ILE A 718 -5.71 -4.46 23.11
C ILE A 718 -6.94 -3.57 23.04
N VAL A 719 -6.93 -2.49 23.81
CA VAL A 719 -7.96 -1.45 23.77
C VAL A 719 -7.37 -0.22 23.07
N SER A 720 -8.12 0.35 22.16
CA SER A 720 -7.80 1.64 21.56
C SER A 720 -9.05 2.51 21.55
N ALA A 721 -8.92 3.74 21.99
CA ALA A 721 -9.99 4.72 21.95
C ALA A 721 -9.46 6.08 21.47
N GLN A 722 -10.24 6.75 20.66
CA GLN A 722 -9.94 8.11 20.24
C GLN A 722 -11.21 8.95 20.24
N GLY A 723 -11.08 10.19 20.66
CA GLY A 723 -12.16 11.17 20.64
C GLY A 723 -11.64 12.49 20.10
N GLY A 724 -12.53 13.23 19.44
CA GLY A 724 -12.21 14.54 18.92
C GLY A 724 -13.42 15.47 18.94
N ALA A 725 -13.18 16.73 19.23
CA ALA A 725 -14.14 17.80 19.18
C ALA A 725 -13.61 18.94 18.30
N THR A 726 -14.43 19.40 17.38
CA THR A 726 -14.17 20.62 16.61
C THR A 726 -15.28 21.61 16.90
N PHE A 727 -14.92 22.80 17.32
CA PHE A 727 -15.82 23.89 17.60
C PHE A 727 -15.52 25.08 16.69
N ALA A 728 -16.44 25.43 15.82
CA ALA A 728 -16.37 26.65 15.02
C ALA A 728 -16.64 27.85 15.93
N TRP A 729 -15.60 28.43 16.51
CA TRP A 729 -15.69 29.57 17.41
C TRP A 729 -16.22 30.82 16.68
N THR A 730 -15.63 31.10 15.52
CA THR A 730 -16.12 32.13 14.59
C THR A 730 -16.24 31.53 13.19
N PRO A 731 -16.77 32.22 12.19
CA PRO A 731 -16.73 31.74 10.80
C PRO A 731 -15.33 31.44 10.28
N ASP A 732 -14.31 32.10 10.86
CA ASP A 732 -12.92 31.99 10.43
C ASP A 732 -12.02 31.21 11.41
N THR A 733 -12.54 30.82 12.57
CA THR A 733 -11.71 30.20 13.62
C THR A 733 -12.34 28.92 14.16
N ASP A 734 -11.58 27.83 14.06
CA ASP A 734 -11.90 26.54 14.59
C ASP A 734 -10.99 26.18 15.76
N LEU A 735 -11.58 25.73 16.86
CA LEU A 735 -10.90 25.05 17.96
C LEU A 735 -11.03 23.54 17.80
N ARG A 736 -9.94 22.83 17.99
CA ARG A 736 -9.90 21.38 17.91
C ARG A 736 -9.28 20.80 19.17
N LEU A 737 -9.91 19.76 19.69
CA LEU A 737 -9.37 18.95 20.77
C LEU A 737 -9.48 17.50 20.35
N SER A 738 -8.40 16.75 20.48
CA SER A 738 -8.43 15.31 20.25
C SER A 738 -7.60 14.58 21.30
N HIS A 739 -8.09 13.42 21.71
CA HIS A 739 -7.39 12.52 22.60
C HIS A 739 -7.41 11.12 21.99
N ALA A 740 -6.25 10.48 21.98
CA ALA A 740 -6.11 9.08 21.64
C ALA A 740 -5.48 8.35 22.82
N TRP A 741 -6.06 7.19 23.13
CA TRP A 741 -5.58 6.29 24.17
C TRP A 741 -5.48 4.88 23.59
N SER A 742 -4.39 4.18 23.92
CA SER A 742 -4.20 2.79 23.59
C SER A 742 -3.54 2.08 24.77
N ARG A 743 -4.08 0.94 25.12
CA ARG A 743 -3.52 0.04 26.11
C ARG A 743 -3.44 -1.36 25.54
N ALA A 744 -2.29 -2.00 25.70
CA ALA A 744 -2.13 -3.42 25.47
C ALA A 744 -1.72 -4.12 26.75
N ASP A 745 -2.30 -5.30 26.95
CA ASP A 745 -1.87 -6.28 27.92
C ASP A 745 -1.77 -7.61 27.18
N TYR A 746 -0.56 -7.95 26.77
CA TYR A 746 -0.28 -9.11 25.94
C TYR A 746 0.84 -9.92 26.57
N ALA A 747 0.52 -11.09 27.11
CA ALA A 747 1.45 -11.84 27.90
C ALA A 747 1.30 -13.35 27.78
N GLN A 748 2.42 -14.04 28.00
CA GLN A 748 2.49 -15.47 28.27
C GLN A 748 2.89 -15.66 29.73
N ASN A 749 1.99 -16.16 30.56
CA ASN A 749 2.23 -16.41 31.96
C ASN A 749 2.99 -17.72 32.17
N ASN A 750 4.30 -17.66 32.11
CA ASN A 750 5.17 -18.83 32.29
C ASN A 750 6.03 -18.66 33.56
N PHE A 751 5.44 -18.96 34.74
CA PHE A 751 6.11 -18.73 36.03
C PHE A 751 6.97 -19.90 36.53
N VAL A 752 6.96 -21.04 35.90
CA VAL A 752 7.79 -22.19 36.34
C VAL A 752 9.19 -22.06 35.80
N GLY A 753 10.03 -21.33 36.52
CA GLY A 753 11.44 -21.06 36.11
C GLY A 753 11.58 -20.21 34.88
N GLY A 754 10.50 -19.65 34.39
CA GLY A 754 10.42 -18.86 33.16
C GLY A 754 10.07 -17.42 33.47
N LEU A 755 10.33 -16.63 32.49
CA LEU A 755 10.12 -15.21 32.44
C LEU A 755 8.77 -14.96 31.79
N PRO A 756 7.85 -14.13 32.35
CA PRO A 756 6.69 -13.70 31.61
C PRO A 756 7.22 -12.95 30.39
N ALA A 757 7.13 -13.55 29.19
CA ALA A 757 7.29 -12.82 27.96
C ALA A 757 5.99 -12.09 27.69
N GLY A 758 6.04 -10.77 27.58
CA GLY A 758 4.84 -9.99 27.35
C GLY A 758 5.14 -8.54 27.04
N LEU A 759 4.12 -7.82 26.63
CA LEU A 759 4.14 -6.39 26.40
C LEU A 759 2.91 -5.78 27.08
N GLU A 760 3.13 -5.02 28.14
CA GLU A 760 2.08 -4.18 28.73
C GLU A 760 2.48 -2.72 28.50
N TYR A 761 1.61 -1.95 27.84
CA TYR A 761 1.82 -0.52 27.71
C TYR A 761 0.49 0.25 27.85
N ASP A 762 0.63 1.50 28.25
CA ASP A 762 -0.43 2.50 28.25
C ASP A 762 0.09 3.78 27.56
N GLN A 763 -0.63 4.23 26.55
CA GLN A 763 -0.24 5.35 25.72
C GLN A 763 -1.35 6.37 25.59
N HIS A 764 -1.08 7.63 25.90
CA HIS A 764 -1.96 8.76 25.71
C HIS A 764 -1.36 9.79 24.76
N SER A 765 -2.19 10.35 23.90
CA SER A 765 -1.86 11.50 23.05
C SER A 765 -3.04 12.48 23.07
N LEU A 766 -2.83 13.66 23.66
CA LEU A 766 -3.79 14.74 23.65
C LEU A 766 -3.28 15.84 22.73
N GLN A 767 -4.14 16.38 21.89
CA GLN A 767 -3.83 17.48 21.00
C GLN A 767 -4.91 18.55 21.11
N ALA A 768 -4.51 19.81 21.31
CA ALA A 768 -5.37 20.97 21.27
C ALA A 768 -4.89 21.92 20.17
N GLY A 769 -5.78 22.37 19.31
CA GLY A 769 -5.43 23.18 18.14
C GLY A 769 -6.37 24.34 17.93
N LEU A 770 -5.81 25.44 17.47
CA LEU A 770 -6.52 26.62 16.97
C LEU A 770 -6.15 26.79 15.51
N THR A 771 -7.14 26.82 14.64
CA THR A 771 -6.95 27.17 13.22
C THR A 771 -7.78 28.41 12.92
N THR A 772 -7.12 29.47 12.44
CA THR A 772 -7.82 30.72 12.08
C THR A 772 -7.44 31.17 10.68
N ARG A 773 -8.45 31.54 9.90
CA ARG A 773 -8.29 32.18 8.59
C ARG A 773 -8.08 33.68 8.82
N LEU A 774 -6.94 34.14 8.39
CA LEU A 774 -6.57 35.53 8.44
C LEU A 774 -6.97 36.21 7.11
N LYS A 775 -6.97 37.52 7.10
CA LYS A 775 -7.18 38.28 5.84
C LYS A 775 -6.02 37.98 4.86
N ARG A 776 -6.25 38.19 3.57
CA ARG A 776 -5.26 37.99 2.49
C ARG A 776 -4.80 36.55 2.26
N GLY A 777 -5.72 35.56 2.36
CA GLY A 777 -5.42 34.17 2.02
C GLY A 777 -4.45 33.46 2.99
N ALA A 778 -4.21 34.04 4.17
CA ALA A 778 -3.39 33.44 5.20
C ALA A 778 -4.23 32.60 6.17
N THR A 779 -3.66 31.48 6.60
CA THR A 779 -4.25 30.63 7.65
C THR A 779 -3.18 30.35 8.70
N MET A 780 -3.49 30.61 9.95
CA MET A 780 -2.62 30.30 11.09
C MET A 780 -3.15 29.06 11.79
N ASN A 781 -2.23 28.12 12.09
CA ASN A 781 -2.50 26.93 12.89
C ASN A 781 -1.54 26.91 14.09
N LEU A 782 -2.10 26.86 15.30
CA LEU A 782 -1.36 26.65 16.53
C LEU A 782 -1.83 25.33 17.13
N GLN A 783 -0.92 24.46 17.51
CA GLN A 783 -1.23 23.15 18.07
C GLN A 783 -0.32 22.87 19.27
N TYR A 784 -0.95 22.49 20.36
CA TYR A 784 -0.29 21.92 21.53
C TYR A 784 -0.53 20.41 21.53
N GLY A 785 0.51 19.63 21.83
CA GLY A 785 0.47 18.18 21.97
C GLY A 785 1.02 17.75 23.32
N PHE A 786 0.35 16.82 23.97
CA PHE A 786 0.81 16.10 25.14
C PHE A 786 0.86 14.61 24.84
N HIS A 787 1.98 13.95 25.14
CA HIS A 787 2.20 12.53 24.91
C HIS A 787 2.72 11.87 26.19
N ARG A 788 2.12 10.76 26.56
CA ARG A 788 2.60 9.95 27.68
C ARG A 788 2.60 8.47 27.24
N TYR A 789 3.66 7.79 27.57
CA TYR A 789 3.84 6.37 27.38
C TYR A 789 4.40 5.75 28.65
N THR A 790 3.82 4.65 29.06
CA THR A 790 4.28 3.84 30.19
C THR A 790 4.32 2.38 29.80
N GLU A 791 5.39 1.68 30.16
CA GLU A 791 5.61 0.28 29.84
C GLU A 791 6.09 -0.50 31.08
N PRO A 792 5.16 -1.01 31.92
CA PRO A 792 5.51 -1.74 33.14
C PRO A 792 6.41 -2.95 32.90
N THR A 793 6.26 -3.63 31.75
CA THR A 793 7.07 -4.80 31.37
C THR A 793 8.56 -4.48 31.20
N GLY A 794 8.89 -3.26 30.84
CA GLY A 794 10.26 -2.75 30.76
C GLY A 794 10.78 -2.12 32.06
N GLY A 795 10.06 -2.25 33.19
CA GLY A 795 10.44 -1.67 34.46
C GLY A 795 10.53 -0.15 34.43
N SER A 796 9.66 0.51 33.62
CA SER A 796 9.63 1.95 33.38
C SER A 796 10.86 2.52 32.66
N ALA A 797 11.74 1.69 32.14
CA ALA A 797 12.91 2.13 31.37
C ALA A 797 12.53 2.84 30.06
N TYR A 798 11.33 2.56 29.54
CA TYR A 798 10.79 3.11 28.30
C TYR A 798 9.83 4.27 28.51
N ASP A 799 9.49 4.59 29.73
CA ASP A 799 8.50 5.61 30.07
C ASP A 799 8.96 7.00 29.62
N TYR A 800 8.02 7.75 29.06
CA TYR A 800 8.23 9.15 28.76
C TYR A 800 6.96 9.98 28.89
N THR A 801 7.16 11.28 29.13
CA THR A 801 6.14 12.32 29.02
C THR A 801 6.69 13.43 28.13
N ALA A 802 5.91 13.87 27.16
CA ALA A 802 6.38 14.90 26.23
C ALA A 802 5.31 15.96 25.96
N HIS A 803 5.78 17.18 25.74
CA HIS A 803 4.98 18.34 25.35
C HIS A 803 5.48 18.88 24.03
N SER A 804 4.59 19.22 23.12
CA SER A 804 4.93 19.83 21.85
C SER A 804 4.07 21.07 21.60
N LEU A 805 4.68 22.10 21.02
CA LEU A 805 3.98 23.30 20.54
C LEU A 805 4.37 23.49 19.08
N LEU A 806 3.39 23.57 18.21
CA LEU A 806 3.56 23.73 16.77
C LEU A 806 2.81 24.98 16.31
N GLY A 807 3.52 25.87 15.61
CA GLY A 807 2.94 27.00 14.90
C GLY A 807 3.18 26.86 13.39
N THR A 808 2.16 26.98 12.59
CA THR A 808 2.24 26.98 11.11
C THR A 808 1.46 28.17 10.56
N LEU A 809 2.08 28.92 9.66
CA LEU A 809 1.45 30.02 8.93
C LEU A 809 1.37 29.64 7.45
N SER A 810 0.19 29.28 6.98
CA SER A 810 -0.02 28.96 5.56
C SER A 810 -0.42 30.22 4.80
N LEU A 811 0.33 30.52 3.76
CA LEU A 811 0.14 31.68 2.87
C LEU A 811 -0.22 31.16 1.48
N LYS A 812 -1.25 31.68 0.86
CA LYS A 812 -1.66 31.32 -0.51
C LYS A 812 -1.82 32.57 -1.37
N TRP A 813 -1.24 32.53 -2.56
CA TRP A 813 -1.26 33.61 -3.55
C TRP A 813 -1.62 33.07 -4.94
N PRO A 814 -2.43 33.75 -5.75
CA PRO A 814 -3.25 34.90 -5.39
C PRO A 814 -4.40 34.51 -4.44
N GLU A 815 -4.90 35.50 -3.74
CA GLU A 815 -6.09 35.35 -2.90
C GLU A 815 -7.27 34.97 -3.81
N LYS A 816 -8.01 33.90 -3.46
CA LYS A 816 -9.27 33.63 -4.16
C LYS A 816 -10.24 34.77 -3.79
N PRO A 817 -10.89 35.40 -4.78
CA PRO A 817 -11.88 36.48 -4.52
C PRO A 817 -13.03 36.01 -3.66
#